data_2ccbbe36a317b7765f23397a247e66a0
#
_entry.id   2ccbbe36a317b7765f23397a247e66a0
#
_cell.length_a   1.000
_cell.length_b   1.000
_cell.length_c   1.000
_cell.angle_alpha   90.00
_cell.angle_beta   90.00
_cell.angle_gamma   90.00
#
_symmetry.space_group_name_H-M   'P 1'
#
loop_
_entity.id
_entity.type
_entity.pdbx_description
1 polymer ?
#
loop_
_entity_poly.entity_id
_entity_poly.type
_entity_poly.pdbx_seq_one_letter_code
_entity_poly.pdbx_strand_id
1 'polypeptide(L)'
;MPENSDHAEAAKPPELRPAEKAPELAPSELRGAPPLSPEELTAASRAGDGDRLLGQERALDAIRMAVGITGPGYNVFVSGVRSREERDSVMKLLAEKAATMPTPGDWVYVHNFRTPEAPCALYLKPGNGRKLRDAMNQLIDAIIEQLPKAFRREDFDQERAALREKYNKRAQELFGGLEQKAREKGFAIQTTPNGQVIFIPLIEGKLPETPEALNKAMQEKSDEERERLGKAQVDLQEEFGGVVVRQQELMRELVNDIRTIERSFAARLVNPLIAELKAQFENPVVGGYLDQVGEHILDNLDRFRETENRQGPAVPGMPPQPPEEGRRWFEYSVNLMVDNSETKGAPVVSEDAPTYRNLFGTIERWIDPLGRSGTNFTRILGGSYIKSHGGFLVLDMEDAVIEPGVWKTLKRSLKSGRVTVETFEPFPFFSVSGLRPESIEVRNKILVLGGPYLYNMLYFYDTDFPELFKVKAEIRPVVSADKTAAAKYAARVGEVVRRESLPPFEGEALARIVQFGMRLAGDRTRMLATMEPIDDLARESAYFAQSEGARSVAASHVERALRERMLRLNYIEEEIRRLIANGTLIVHLDGKSVGQINGLAVLDVGGYAFGRPSRITATVALGQAGLINIEREARLSGSTHDKGVAILSGFLRNRFG
;
A
#
# COMPACT_ATOMS: atom_id res chain seq x y z
N MET A 1 -67.22 -37.97 -28.72
CA MET A 1 -66.84 -39.07 -29.60
C MET A 1 -66.13 -38.54 -30.84
N PRO A 2 -64.97 -39.05 -31.25
CA PRO A 2 -64.58 -40.45 -31.20
C PRO A 2 -63.30 -40.72 -30.37
N GLU A 3 -63.23 -41.99 -29.97
CA GLU A 3 -62.10 -42.69 -29.42
C GLU A 3 -60.92 -42.72 -30.41
N ASN A 4 -59.72 -42.39 -29.97
CA ASN A 4 -58.48 -42.79 -30.63
C ASN A 4 -57.62 -43.51 -29.58
N SER A 5 -57.71 -44.82 -29.61
CA SER A 5 -56.79 -45.72 -28.92
C SER A 5 -55.51 -45.85 -29.76
N ASP A 6 -54.52 -45.01 -29.51
CA ASP A 6 -53.18 -45.28 -29.96
C ASP A 6 -52.39 -45.99 -28.84
N HIS A 7 -52.28 -47.29 -28.99
CA HIS A 7 -51.34 -48.13 -28.28
C HIS A 7 -49.93 -47.68 -28.64
N ALA A 8 -49.32 -46.87 -27.76
CA ALA A 8 -47.88 -46.57 -27.82
C ALA A 8 -47.15 -47.91 -27.58
N GLU A 9 -46.61 -48.48 -28.64
CA GLU A 9 -45.67 -49.58 -28.60
C GLU A 9 -44.50 -49.23 -27.73
N ALA A 10 -44.35 -49.89 -26.57
CA ALA A 10 -43.23 -49.64 -25.64
C ALA A 10 -41.93 -49.94 -26.39
N ALA A 11 -41.15 -48.88 -26.61
CA ALA A 11 -39.81 -48.95 -27.21
C ALA A 11 -39.00 -50.00 -26.43
N LYS A 12 -38.55 -51.07 -27.06
CA LYS A 12 -37.57 -51.97 -26.43
C LYS A 12 -36.39 -51.19 -25.92
N PRO A 13 -35.94 -51.45 -24.65
CA PRO A 13 -34.76 -50.84 -24.15
C PRO A 13 -33.57 -51.10 -25.10
N PRO A 14 -32.68 -50.11 -25.36
CA PRO A 14 -31.58 -50.33 -26.27
C PRO A 14 -30.74 -51.49 -25.75
N GLU A 15 -30.46 -52.43 -26.60
CA GLU A 15 -29.57 -53.56 -26.35
C GLU A 15 -28.21 -52.92 -25.99
N LEU A 16 -27.77 -53.11 -24.72
CA LEU A 16 -26.44 -52.74 -24.28
C LEU A 16 -25.47 -53.50 -25.19
N ARG A 17 -24.76 -52.75 -26.06
CA ARG A 17 -23.62 -53.31 -26.80
C ARG A 17 -22.71 -54.00 -25.78
N PRO A 18 -22.26 -55.24 -26.03
CA PRO A 18 -21.30 -55.89 -25.15
C PRO A 18 -20.11 -54.91 -25.00
N ALA A 19 -19.75 -54.56 -23.74
CA ALA A 19 -18.61 -53.73 -23.47
C ALA A 19 -17.43 -54.35 -24.21
N GLU A 20 -16.83 -53.64 -25.16
CA GLU A 20 -15.56 -54.04 -25.75
C GLU A 20 -14.63 -54.31 -24.57
N LYS A 21 -14.08 -55.52 -24.50
CA LYS A 21 -13.12 -55.85 -23.42
C LYS A 21 -12.00 -54.81 -23.47
N ALA A 22 -11.84 -54.04 -22.43
CA ALA A 22 -10.73 -53.12 -22.32
C ALA A 22 -9.42 -53.88 -22.62
N PRO A 23 -8.53 -53.33 -23.43
CA PRO A 23 -7.28 -54.03 -23.77
C PRO A 23 -6.51 -54.33 -22.50
N GLU A 24 -6.01 -55.55 -22.35
CA GLU A 24 -5.14 -55.93 -21.26
C GLU A 24 -3.79 -55.23 -21.46
N LEU A 25 -3.36 -54.43 -20.47
CA LEU A 25 -2.10 -53.71 -20.49
C LEU A 25 -0.99 -54.57 -19.90
N ALA A 26 0.18 -54.57 -20.54
CA ALA A 26 1.37 -55.19 -19.96
C ALA A 26 1.80 -54.40 -18.70
N PRO A 27 2.40 -55.06 -17.67
CA PRO A 27 2.84 -54.39 -16.46
C PRO A 27 3.79 -53.21 -16.70
N SER A 28 4.57 -53.25 -17.79
CA SER A 28 5.46 -52.17 -18.23
C SER A 28 4.71 -50.92 -18.71
N GLU A 29 3.49 -51.08 -19.25
CA GLU A 29 2.68 -49.99 -19.75
C GLU A 29 1.93 -49.22 -18.66
N LEU A 30 1.81 -49.83 -17.45
CA LEU A 30 1.16 -49.19 -16.31
C LEU A 30 1.90 -47.98 -15.75
N ARG A 31 3.23 -47.91 -15.96
CA ARG A 31 4.05 -46.82 -15.43
C ARG A 31 4.19 -45.63 -16.37
N GLY A 32 3.72 -45.69 -17.59
CA GLY A 32 4.00 -44.70 -18.61
C GLY A 32 5.47 -44.69 -19.03
N ALA A 33 5.77 -44.80 -20.30
CA ALA A 33 7.14 -44.68 -20.82
C ALA A 33 7.53 -43.20 -20.87
N PRO A 34 8.73 -42.79 -20.35
CA PRO A 34 9.24 -41.44 -20.56
C PRO A 34 9.36 -41.17 -22.08
N PRO A 35 9.02 -39.97 -22.54
CA PRO A 35 9.08 -39.65 -23.99
C PRO A 35 10.50 -39.58 -24.57
N LEU A 36 11.53 -39.53 -23.71
CA LEU A 36 12.95 -39.46 -24.04
C LEU A 36 13.69 -40.64 -23.46
N SER A 37 14.76 -41.08 -24.16
CA SER A 37 15.67 -42.11 -23.66
C SER A 37 16.51 -41.56 -22.47
N PRO A 38 17.09 -42.47 -21.64
CA PRO A 38 17.98 -42.05 -20.55
C PRO A 38 19.16 -41.21 -21.00
N GLU A 39 19.74 -41.48 -22.20
CA GLU A 39 20.83 -40.70 -22.77
C GLU A 39 20.37 -39.28 -23.18
N GLU A 40 19.21 -39.17 -23.81
CA GLU A 40 18.61 -37.87 -24.17
C GLU A 40 18.28 -37.04 -22.93
N LEU A 41 17.75 -37.64 -21.85
CA LEU A 41 17.50 -36.98 -20.58
C LEU A 41 18.78 -36.50 -19.92
N THR A 42 19.86 -37.31 -19.95
CA THR A 42 21.17 -36.90 -19.44
C THR A 42 21.73 -35.72 -20.21
N ALA A 43 21.59 -35.71 -21.52
CA ALA A 43 22.00 -34.59 -22.36
C ALA A 43 21.21 -33.33 -22.04
N ALA A 44 19.89 -33.45 -21.91
CA ALA A 44 19.01 -32.33 -21.54
C ALA A 44 19.33 -31.74 -20.14
N SER A 45 19.68 -32.58 -19.17
CA SER A 45 20.05 -32.11 -17.81
C SER A 45 21.31 -31.24 -17.77
N ARG A 46 22.18 -31.41 -18.76
CA ARG A 46 23.45 -30.62 -18.91
C ARG A 46 23.23 -29.35 -19.72
N ALA A 47 22.22 -29.28 -20.57
CA ALA A 47 22.10 -28.29 -21.64
C ALA A 47 21.54 -26.93 -21.26
N GLY A 48 21.08 -26.66 -20.01
CA GLY A 48 20.68 -25.34 -19.83
C GLY A 48 19.69 -24.89 -18.81
N ASP A 49 19.13 -23.69 -18.96
CA ASP A 49 18.11 -23.08 -18.14
C ASP A 49 16.81 -23.86 -18.22
N GLY A 50 16.43 -24.46 -17.11
CA GLY A 50 15.11 -25.08 -16.96
C GLY A 50 14.04 -23.98 -16.99
N ASP A 51 13.18 -24.01 -18.02
CA ASP A 51 12.03 -23.12 -18.09
C ASP A 51 11.13 -23.34 -16.85
N ARG A 52 10.95 -22.30 -16.08
CA ARG A 52 10.22 -22.38 -14.80
C ARG A 52 8.70 -22.50 -15.00
N LEU A 53 8.19 -22.13 -16.18
CA LEU A 53 6.77 -22.19 -16.54
C LEU A 53 6.56 -23.19 -17.69
N LEU A 54 6.62 -24.48 -17.35
CA LEU A 54 6.47 -25.56 -18.32
C LEU A 54 5.09 -25.53 -19.00
N GLY A 55 5.09 -25.34 -20.34
CA GLY A 55 3.87 -25.46 -21.17
C GLY A 55 2.76 -24.47 -20.84
N GLN A 56 3.13 -23.28 -20.33
CA GLN A 56 2.20 -22.21 -19.92
C GLN A 56 2.08 -21.09 -20.96
N GLU A 57 2.40 -21.34 -22.23
CA GLU A 57 2.41 -20.35 -23.31
C GLU A 57 1.09 -19.57 -23.36
N ARG A 58 -0.05 -20.26 -23.21
CA ARG A 58 -1.38 -19.65 -23.21
C ARG A 58 -1.56 -18.62 -22.05
N ALA A 59 -1.06 -18.93 -20.86
CA ALA A 59 -1.13 -18.01 -19.72
C ALA A 59 -0.20 -16.82 -19.95
N LEU A 60 1.02 -17.06 -20.45
CA LEU A 60 1.99 -16.01 -20.76
C LEU A 60 1.48 -15.09 -21.87
N ASP A 61 0.85 -15.62 -22.91
CA ASP A 61 0.27 -14.81 -23.98
C ASP A 61 -0.91 -13.97 -23.51
N ALA A 62 -1.73 -14.50 -22.60
CA ALA A 62 -2.81 -13.72 -21.97
C ALA A 62 -2.23 -12.55 -21.16
N ILE A 63 -1.14 -12.77 -20.40
CA ILE A 63 -0.44 -11.70 -19.66
C ILE A 63 0.14 -10.70 -20.66
N ARG A 64 0.88 -11.15 -21.68
CA ARG A 64 1.48 -10.26 -22.72
C ARG A 64 0.44 -9.38 -23.39
N MET A 65 -0.70 -9.99 -23.78
CA MET A 65 -1.82 -9.24 -24.37
C MET A 65 -2.34 -8.19 -23.41
N ALA A 66 -2.63 -8.56 -22.16
CA ALA A 66 -3.20 -7.65 -21.16
C ALA A 66 -2.28 -6.47 -20.85
N VAL A 67 -0.98 -6.71 -20.69
CA VAL A 67 0.00 -5.65 -20.42
C VAL A 67 0.28 -4.76 -21.65
N GLY A 68 -0.05 -5.25 -22.83
CA GLY A 68 0.01 -4.47 -24.08
C GLY A 68 -1.17 -3.53 -24.29
N ILE A 69 -2.32 -3.79 -23.65
CA ILE A 69 -3.53 -2.97 -23.79
C ILE A 69 -3.54 -1.88 -22.72
N THR A 70 -3.61 -0.62 -23.13
CA THR A 70 -3.65 0.55 -22.22
C THR A 70 -5.05 0.87 -21.70
N GLY A 71 -6.11 0.25 -22.22
CA GLY A 71 -7.51 0.48 -21.84
C GLY A 71 -7.82 0.12 -20.38
N PRO A 72 -8.87 0.71 -19.80
CA PRO A 72 -9.29 0.43 -18.43
C PRO A 72 -9.82 -1.00 -18.26
N GLY A 73 -9.63 -1.56 -17.07
CA GLY A 73 -10.13 -2.88 -16.70
C GLY A 73 -9.33 -4.08 -17.25
N TYR A 74 -8.28 -3.86 -18.05
CA TYR A 74 -7.40 -4.93 -18.51
C TYR A 74 -6.33 -5.28 -17.46
N ASN A 75 -6.73 -5.36 -16.19
CA ASN A 75 -5.92 -5.99 -15.15
C ASN A 75 -6.03 -7.52 -15.30
N VAL A 76 -5.06 -8.23 -14.72
CA VAL A 76 -4.93 -9.68 -14.91
C VAL A 76 -5.16 -10.40 -13.60
N PHE A 77 -5.99 -11.42 -13.62
CA PHE A 77 -6.00 -12.43 -12.57
C PHE A 77 -5.19 -13.64 -13.05
N VAL A 78 -4.04 -13.87 -12.43
CA VAL A 78 -3.20 -15.03 -12.69
C VAL A 78 -3.63 -16.15 -11.76
N SER A 79 -4.34 -17.13 -12.32
CA SER A 79 -4.91 -18.24 -11.58
C SER A 79 -3.96 -19.43 -11.53
N GLY A 80 -3.80 -20.05 -10.37
CA GLY A 80 -3.08 -21.31 -10.22
C GLY A 80 -1.57 -21.17 -9.97
N VAL A 81 -1.07 -19.98 -9.69
CA VAL A 81 0.31 -19.77 -9.20
C VAL A 81 0.43 -20.41 -7.81
N ARG A 82 1.32 -21.37 -7.66
CA ARG A 82 1.50 -22.14 -6.41
C ARG A 82 2.90 -22.03 -5.84
N SER A 83 3.90 -21.75 -6.70
CA SER A 83 5.30 -21.69 -6.30
C SER A 83 5.88 -20.30 -6.45
N ARG A 84 6.94 -20.03 -5.71
CA ARG A 84 7.72 -18.79 -5.82
C ARG A 84 8.33 -18.64 -7.21
N GLU A 85 8.78 -19.74 -7.79
CA GLU A 85 9.38 -19.76 -9.13
C GLU A 85 8.39 -19.35 -10.22
N GLU A 86 7.12 -19.77 -10.11
CA GLU A 86 6.07 -19.35 -11.04
C GLU A 86 5.81 -17.85 -10.92
N ARG A 87 5.79 -17.31 -9.70
CA ARG A 87 5.69 -15.88 -9.44
C ARG A 87 6.89 -15.11 -10.03
N ASP A 88 8.11 -15.59 -9.78
CA ASP A 88 9.34 -14.99 -10.32
C ASP A 88 9.33 -14.95 -11.85
N SER A 89 8.77 -15.98 -12.51
CA SER A 89 8.63 -16.02 -13.96
C SER A 89 7.64 -14.98 -14.49
N VAL A 90 6.53 -14.77 -13.80
CA VAL A 90 5.60 -13.67 -14.10
C VAL A 90 6.29 -12.32 -13.92
N MET A 91 7.01 -12.13 -12.81
CA MET A 91 7.77 -10.91 -12.54
C MET A 91 8.82 -10.63 -13.62
N LYS A 92 9.54 -11.64 -14.09
CA LYS A 92 10.52 -11.51 -15.17
C LYS A 92 9.86 -11.03 -16.47
N LEU A 93 8.73 -11.61 -16.84
CA LEU A 93 7.98 -11.19 -18.04
C LEU A 93 7.54 -9.72 -17.93
N LEU A 94 7.07 -9.31 -16.74
CA LEU A 94 6.71 -7.91 -16.50
C LEU A 94 7.91 -6.98 -16.57
N ALA A 95 9.05 -7.37 -16.01
CA ALA A 95 10.30 -6.60 -16.05
C ALA A 95 10.80 -6.40 -17.48
N GLU A 96 10.76 -7.43 -18.32
CA GLU A 96 11.09 -7.35 -19.74
C GLU A 96 10.21 -6.34 -20.47
N LYS A 97 8.89 -6.36 -20.22
CA LYS A 97 7.96 -5.38 -20.79
C LYS A 97 8.20 -3.98 -20.23
N ALA A 98 8.39 -3.85 -18.93
CA ALA A 98 8.62 -2.59 -18.23
C ALA A 98 9.87 -1.86 -18.75
N ALA A 99 10.94 -2.60 -19.06
CA ALA A 99 12.16 -2.04 -19.64
C ALA A 99 11.96 -1.35 -21.00
N THR A 100 10.89 -1.70 -21.73
CA THR A 100 10.53 -1.07 -23.02
C THR A 100 9.59 0.13 -22.88
N MET A 101 9.11 0.41 -21.67
CA MET A 101 8.16 1.51 -21.39
C MET A 101 8.90 2.77 -20.93
N PRO A 102 8.31 3.95 -21.12
CA PRO A 102 8.90 5.19 -20.60
C PRO A 102 8.90 5.20 -19.07
N THR A 103 9.93 5.78 -18.47
CA THR A 103 9.98 6.02 -17.03
C THR A 103 8.93 7.04 -16.63
N PRO A 104 8.02 6.73 -15.69
CA PRO A 104 7.01 7.68 -15.22
C PRO A 104 7.63 8.78 -14.37
N GLY A 105 6.89 9.89 -14.18
CA GLY A 105 7.33 11.00 -13.34
C GLY A 105 7.27 10.70 -11.85
N ASP A 106 7.75 11.68 -11.08
CA ASP A 106 7.77 11.64 -9.62
C ASP A 106 6.49 12.25 -9.04
N TRP A 107 6.03 11.73 -7.91
CA TRP A 107 4.99 12.35 -7.10
C TRP A 107 5.55 12.91 -5.80
N VAL A 108 5.19 14.15 -5.50
CA VAL A 108 5.55 14.80 -4.24
C VAL A 108 4.33 15.44 -3.58
N TYR A 109 4.31 15.49 -2.26
CA TYR A 109 3.42 16.37 -1.52
C TYR A 109 4.17 17.61 -1.04
N VAL A 110 3.50 18.75 -1.14
CA VAL A 110 3.96 20.05 -0.64
C VAL A 110 2.90 20.69 0.25
N HIS A 111 3.35 21.63 1.09
CA HIS A 111 2.44 22.38 1.96
C HIS A 111 1.45 23.22 1.16
N ASN A 112 0.22 23.25 1.62
CA ASN A 112 -0.80 24.14 1.10
C ASN A 112 -0.93 25.35 2.02
N PHE A 113 -0.38 26.49 1.61
CA PHE A 113 -0.37 27.73 2.42
C PHE A 113 -1.75 28.34 2.61
N ARG A 114 -2.76 27.92 1.82
CA ARG A 114 -4.15 28.40 1.94
C ARG A 114 -4.98 27.50 2.87
N THR A 115 -4.76 26.17 2.76
CA THR A 115 -5.51 25.16 3.50
C THR A 115 -4.52 24.12 4.00
N PRO A 116 -3.84 24.36 5.15
CA PRO A 116 -2.75 23.50 5.64
C PRO A 116 -3.14 22.02 5.84
N GLU A 117 -4.42 21.73 6.11
CA GLU A 117 -4.93 20.38 6.25
C GLU A 117 -5.07 19.62 4.92
N ALA A 118 -4.97 20.32 3.78
CA ALA A 118 -5.08 19.73 2.45
C ALA A 118 -3.77 19.90 1.65
N PRO A 119 -2.71 19.14 1.94
CA PRO A 119 -1.45 19.18 1.20
C PRO A 119 -1.65 18.95 -0.30
N CYS A 120 -0.91 19.70 -1.13
CA CYS A 120 -1.02 19.61 -2.58
C CYS A 120 -0.13 18.50 -3.14
N ALA A 121 -0.65 17.73 -4.10
CA ALA A 121 0.09 16.73 -4.85
C ALA A 121 0.64 17.32 -6.15
N LEU A 122 1.96 17.23 -6.38
CA LEU A 122 2.60 17.70 -7.62
C LEU A 122 3.18 16.51 -8.38
N TYR A 123 2.93 16.48 -9.69
CA TYR A 123 3.52 15.52 -10.61
C TYR A 123 4.66 16.16 -11.41
N LEU A 124 5.83 15.55 -11.38
CA LEU A 124 7.08 16.06 -11.93
C LEU A 124 7.69 15.09 -12.93
N LYS A 125 8.57 15.54 -13.79
CA LYS A 125 9.38 14.66 -14.63
C LYS A 125 10.25 13.73 -13.77
N PRO A 126 10.64 12.54 -14.27
CA PRO A 126 11.47 11.60 -13.51
C PRO A 126 12.73 12.26 -12.94
N GLY A 127 13.02 12.06 -11.66
CA GLY A 127 14.16 12.62 -10.94
C GLY A 127 14.01 14.08 -10.52
N ASN A 128 12.99 14.79 -10.98
CA ASN A 128 12.77 16.19 -10.59
C ASN A 128 12.16 16.33 -9.19
N GLY A 129 11.50 15.30 -8.65
CA GLY A 129 11.02 15.29 -7.28
C GLY A 129 12.16 15.39 -6.27
N ARG A 130 13.22 14.60 -6.44
CA ARG A 130 14.44 14.66 -5.62
C ARG A 130 15.13 16.02 -5.77
N LYS A 131 15.28 16.51 -6.99
CA LYS A 131 15.88 17.83 -7.24
C LYS A 131 15.08 18.96 -6.59
N LEU A 132 13.75 18.94 -6.66
CA LEU A 132 12.91 19.96 -6.03
C LEU A 132 13.07 19.93 -4.50
N ARG A 133 13.08 18.74 -3.89
CA ARG A 133 13.30 18.59 -2.45
C ARG A 133 14.65 19.21 -2.04
N ASP A 134 15.72 18.83 -2.74
CA ASP A 134 17.06 19.27 -2.40
C ASP A 134 17.25 20.77 -2.65
N ALA A 135 16.68 21.31 -3.73
CA ALA A 135 16.69 22.73 -4.02
C ALA A 135 15.87 23.57 -3.03
N MET A 136 14.73 23.05 -2.56
CA MET A 136 13.94 23.71 -1.51
C MET A 136 14.68 23.76 -0.17
N ASN A 137 15.39 22.69 0.19
CA ASN A 137 16.23 22.69 1.39
C ASN A 137 17.33 23.76 1.27
N GLN A 138 18.03 23.79 0.12
CA GLN A 138 19.07 24.81 -0.13
C GLN A 138 18.53 26.25 -0.12
N LEU A 139 17.32 26.46 -0.68
CA LEU A 139 16.66 27.76 -0.63
C LEU A 139 16.43 28.23 0.81
N ILE A 140 15.87 27.36 1.64
CA ILE A 140 15.57 27.71 3.03
C ILE A 140 16.84 27.95 3.84
N ASP A 141 17.87 27.11 3.67
CA ASP A 141 19.18 27.30 4.30
C ASP A 141 19.80 28.62 3.89
N ALA A 142 19.77 28.99 2.61
CA ALA A 142 20.26 30.27 2.11
C ALA A 142 19.50 31.47 2.71
N ILE A 143 18.17 31.36 2.83
CA ILE A 143 17.36 32.44 3.41
C ILE A 143 17.64 32.59 4.92
N ILE A 144 17.73 31.48 5.66
CA ILE A 144 18.08 31.49 7.09
C ILE A 144 19.44 32.17 7.32
N GLU A 145 20.40 31.91 6.44
CA GLU A 145 21.73 32.50 6.56
C GLU A 145 21.79 33.97 6.13
N GLN A 146 21.18 34.31 5.00
CA GLN A 146 21.37 35.62 4.34
C GLN A 146 20.38 36.66 4.81
N LEU A 147 19.14 36.29 5.17
CA LEU A 147 18.11 37.26 5.52
C LEU A 147 18.46 38.07 6.80
N PRO A 148 18.98 37.49 7.91
CA PRO A 148 19.45 38.26 9.06
C PRO A 148 20.60 39.22 8.72
N LYS A 149 21.49 38.79 7.80
CA LYS A 149 22.61 39.64 7.34
C LYS A 149 22.11 40.82 6.52
N ALA A 150 21.08 40.65 5.70
CA ALA A 150 20.46 41.72 4.92
C ALA A 150 19.85 42.83 5.81
N PHE A 151 19.26 42.46 6.94
CA PHE A 151 18.72 43.40 7.92
C PHE A 151 19.75 44.10 8.85
N ARG A 152 21.01 43.68 8.76
CA ARG A 152 22.15 44.33 9.45
C ARG A 152 22.95 45.26 8.54
N ARG A 153 22.51 45.43 7.29
CA ARG A 153 23.21 46.34 6.34
C ARG A 153 22.93 47.79 6.68
N GLU A 154 23.93 48.59 6.43
CA GLU A 154 23.88 50.02 6.72
C GLU A 154 22.75 50.75 5.97
N ASP A 155 22.49 50.37 4.72
CA ASP A 155 21.41 50.93 3.91
C ASP A 155 20.02 50.70 4.53
N PHE A 156 19.77 49.50 5.09
CA PHE A 156 18.53 49.18 5.79
C PHE A 156 18.38 49.98 7.10
N ASP A 157 19.46 50.08 7.89
CA ASP A 157 19.43 50.83 9.13
C ASP A 157 19.23 52.34 8.89
N GLN A 158 19.81 52.91 7.83
CA GLN A 158 19.58 54.28 7.40
C GLN A 158 18.12 54.54 7.02
N GLU A 159 17.50 53.71 6.17
CA GLU A 159 16.09 53.86 5.81
C GLU A 159 15.17 53.76 7.02
N ARG A 160 15.42 52.79 7.90
CA ARG A 160 14.65 52.63 9.15
C ARG A 160 14.81 53.80 10.13
N ALA A 161 16.03 54.35 10.25
CA ALA A 161 16.31 55.53 11.09
C ALA A 161 15.62 56.79 10.53
N ALA A 162 15.70 56.99 9.20
CA ALA A 162 15.01 58.10 8.53
C ALA A 162 13.50 58.05 8.73
N LEU A 163 12.92 56.88 8.64
CA LEU A 163 11.50 56.68 8.87
C LEU A 163 11.12 57.00 10.33
N ARG A 164 11.86 56.49 11.30
CA ARG A 164 11.65 56.78 12.72
C ARG A 164 11.76 58.26 13.01
N GLU A 165 12.75 58.98 12.43
CA GLU A 165 12.92 60.41 12.59
C GLU A 165 11.71 61.18 12.02
N LYS A 166 11.22 60.79 10.85
CA LYS A 166 10.00 61.38 10.23
C LYS A 166 8.81 61.28 11.17
N TYR A 167 8.58 60.13 11.77
CA TYR A 167 7.45 59.92 12.65
C TYR A 167 7.64 60.57 14.01
N ASN A 168 8.89 60.63 14.54
CA ASN A 168 9.22 61.37 15.74
C ASN A 168 8.94 62.88 15.58
N LYS A 169 9.31 63.47 14.42
CA LYS A 169 9.00 64.87 14.13
C LYS A 169 7.48 65.11 14.11
N ARG A 170 6.71 64.27 13.46
CA ARG A 170 5.24 64.38 13.44
C ARG A 170 4.62 64.24 14.85
N ALA A 171 5.15 63.36 15.68
CA ALA A 171 4.69 63.21 17.05
C ALA A 171 5.04 64.47 17.89
N GLN A 172 6.24 65.02 17.70
CA GLN A 172 6.64 66.27 18.35
C GLN A 172 5.76 67.46 17.90
N GLU A 173 5.42 67.57 16.63
CA GLU A 173 4.52 68.61 16.11
C GLU A 173 3.10 68.51 16.74
N LEU A 174 2.57 67.29 16.93
CA LEU A 174 1.30 67.08 17.60
C LEU A 174 1.32 67.57 19.07
N PHE A 175 2.37 67.16 19.82
CA PHE A 175 2.51 67.58 21.19
C PHE A 175 2.84 69.06 21.32
N GLY A 176 3.68 69.62 20.43
CA GLY A 176 4.00 71.03 20.36
C GLY A 176 2.75 71.86 20.08
N GLY A 177 1.92 71.45 19.18
CA GLY A 177 0.61 72.11 18.90
C GLY A 177 -0.32 72.14 20.12
N LEU A 178 -0.36 71.03 20.89
CA LEU A 178 -1.11 70.95 22.12
C LEU A 178 -0.52 71.88 23.21
N GLU A 179 0.81 71.91 23.33
CA GLU A 179 1.52 72.80 24.27
C GLU A 179 1.30 74.27 23.96
N GLN A 180 1.32 74.63 22.67
CA GLN A 180 1.02 76.01 22.29
C GLN A 180 -0.44 76.39 22.64
N LYS A 181 -1.41 75.54 22.32
CA LYS A 181 -2.83 75.76 22.67
C LYS A 181 -3.03 75.85 24.19
N ALA A 182 -2.35 74.99 24.92
CA ALA A 182 -2.40 75.04 26.39
C ALA A 182 -1.91 76.39 26.92
N ARG A 183 -0.80 76.90 26.37
CA ARG A 183 -0.24 78.22 26.71
C ARG A 183 -1.17 79.37 26.33
N GLU A 184 -1.80 79.29 25.16
CA GLU A 184 -2.81 80.29 24.69
C GLU A 184 -4.03 80.32 25.61
N LYS A 185 -4.44 79.18 26.15
CA LYS A 185 -5.52 79.07 27.16
C LYS A 185 -5.07 79.32 28.57
N GLY A 186 -3.76 79.67 28.82
CA GLY A 186 -3.22 79.97 30.12
C GLY A 186 -2.82 78.76 30.95
N PHE A 187 -2.47 77.66 30.37
CA PHE A 187 -2.01 76.45 31.01
C PHE A 187 -0.63 75.97 30.54
N ALA A 188 0.08 75.30 31.44
CA ALA A 188 1.25 74.54 31.10
C ALA A 188 1.00 73.08 31.21
N ILE A 189 1.64 72.27 30.33
CA ILE A 189 1.60 70.83 30.37
C ILE A 189 2.73 70.29 31.23
N GLN A 190 2.43 69.48 32.23
CA GLN A 190 3.42 68.78 33.02
C GLN A 190 3.13 67.25 33.03
N THR A 191 4.17 66.47 32.88
CA THR A 191 4.05 64.99 33.00
C THR A 191 4.47 64.59 34.41
N THR A 192 3.58 63.88 35.10
CA THR A 192 3.86 63.33 36.43
C THR A 192 4.85 62.16 36.35
N PRO A 193 5.54 61.77 37.45
CA PRO A 193 6.39 60.59 37.50
C PRO A 193 5.70 59.29 37.08
N ASN A 194 4.39 59.23 37.23
CA ASN A 194 3.54 58.11 36.82
C ASN A 194 3.11 58.16 35.35
N GLY A 195 3.61 59.11 34.56
CA GLY A 195 3.31 59.26 33.13
C GLY A 195 1.97 59.92 32.80
N GLN A 196 1.24 60.46 33.80
CA GLN A 196 0.02 61.20 33.57
C GLN A 196 0.29 62.63 33.18
N VAL A 197 -0.37 63.10 32.12
CA VAL A 197 -0.30 64.51 31.68
C VAL A 197 -1.33 65.32 32.47
N ILE A 198 -0.88 66.38 33.12
CA ILE A 198 -1.72 67.30 33.83
C ILE A 198 -1.57 68.73 33.27
N PHE A 199 -2.66 69.45 33.23
CA PHE A 199 -2.72 70.84 32.79
C PHE A 199 -2.73 71.74 34.05
N ILE A 200 -1.66 72.52 34.21
CA ILE A 200 -1.47 73.42 35.38
C ILE A 200 -1.71 74.85 34.94
N PRO A 201 -2.68 75.56 35.51
CA PRO A 201 -2.88 76.98 35.20
C PRO A 201 -1.65 77.80 35.44
N LEU A 202 -1.30 78.68 34.53
CA LEU A 202 -0.19 79.68 34.70
C LEU A 202 -0.67 80.83 35.52
N ILE A 203 0.19 81.29 36.45
CA ILE A 203 0.02 82.48 37.22
C ILE A 203 0.94 83.58 36.66
N GLU A 204 0.35 84.70 36.18
CA GLU A 204 1.08 85.77 35.49
C GLU A 204 1.99 85.23 34.35
N GLY A 205 1.57 84.20 33.65
CA GLY A 205 2.35 83.56 32.55
C GLY A 205 3.54 82.68 33.03
N LYS A 206 3.69 82.38 34.34
CA LYS A 206 4.69 81.49 34.91
C LYS A 206 4.12 80.29 35.61
N LEU A 207 4.85 79.18 35.63
CA LEU A 207 4.46 77.92 36.32
C LEU A 207 4.52 78.19 37.86
N PRO A 208 3.47 77.81 38.64
CA PRO A 208 3.51 77.96 40.10
C PRO A 208 4.56 77.00 40.71
N GLU A 209 5.45 77.55 41.63
CA GLU A 209 6.53 76.77 42.24
C GLU A 209 6.07 75.72 43.24
N THR A 210 4.89 75.93 43.85
CA THR A 210 4.31 75.00 44.83
C THR A 210 2.75 74.80 44.61
N PRO A 211 2.16 73.64 44.98
CA PRO A 211 0.74 73.48 44.97
C PRO A 211 -0.05 74.48 45.82
N GLU A 212 0.57 74.98 46.90
CA GLU A 212 -0.03 75.98 47.79
C GLU A 212 -0.10 77.35 47.12
N ALA A 213 0.89 77.71 46.32
CA ALA A 213 0.86 78.94 45.53
C ALA A 213 -0.22 78.92 44.47
N LEU A 214 -0.43 77.77 43.85
CA LEU A 214 -1.56 77.54 42.88
C LEU A 214 -2.91 77.69 43.55
N ASN A 215 -3.13 77.07 44.69
CA ASN A 215 -4.37 77.15 45.42
C ASN A 215 -4.68 78.59 45.89
N LYS A 216 -3.69 79.33 46.40
CA LYS A 216 -3.88 80.71 46.80
C LYS A 216 -4.22 81.62 45.63
N ALA A 217 -3.54 81.48 44.49
CA ALA A 217 -3.82 82.26 43.30
C ALA A 217 -5.18 81.92 42.67
N MET A 218 -5.63 80.70 42.83
CA MET A 218 -6.97 80.29 42.37
C MET A 218 -8.10 80.82 43.28
N GLN A 219 -7.80 81.05 44.60
CA GLN A 219 -8.75 81.66 45.53
C GLN A 219 -8.92 83.17 45.32
N GLU A 220 -7.91 83.84 44.84
CA GLU A 220 -7.89 85.31 44.58
C GLU A 220 -8.59 85.65 43.23
N LYS A 221 -8.93 84.69 42.35
CA LYS A 221 -9.65 84.89 41.07
C LYS A 221 -11.13 84.99 41.29
N SER A 222 -11.83 85.75 40.38
CA SER A 222 -13.31 85.83 40.34
C SER A 222 -13.97 84.50 39.98
N ASP A 223 -15.17 84.33 40.38
CA ASP A 223 -15.94 83.09 40.03
C ASP A 223 -16.07 82.87 38.50
N GLU A 224 -16.21 83.97 37.75
CA GLU A 224 -16.25 83.94 36.27
C GLU A 224 -14.91 83.47 35.68
N GLU A 225 -13.78 83.90 36.22
CA GLU A 225 -12.45 83.44 35.78
C GLU A 225 -12.17 82.01 36.17
N ARG A 226 -12.65 81.52 37.31
CA ARG A 226 -12.52 80.11 37.70
C ARG A 226 -13.36 79.23 36.79
N GLU A 227 -14.57 79.59 36.43
CA GLU A 227 -15.44 78.87 35.51
C GLU A 227 -14.82 78.82 34.10
N ARG A 228 -14.23 79.94 33.64
CA ARG A 228 -13.50 80.02 32.37
C ARG A 228 -12.29 79.06 32.32
N LEU A 229 -11.50 79.04 33.39
CA LEU A 229 -10.35 78.11 33.51
C LEU A 229 -10.82 76.68 33.62
N GLY A 230 -11.88 76.38 34.34
CA GLY A 230 -12.47 75.05 34.42
C GLY A 230 -12.94 74.52 33.03
N LYS A 231 -13.62 75.35 32.26
CA LYS A 231 -14.00 75.03 30.88
C LYS A 231 -12.81 74.77 29.98
N ALA A 232 -11.81 75.69 30.04
CA ALA A 232 -10.60 75.56 29.27
C ALA A 232 -9.79 74.30 29.63
N GLN A 233 -9.79 73.85 30.87
CA GLN A 233 -9.16 72.61 31.32
C GLN A 233 -9.86 71.36 30.72
N VAL A 234 -11.23 71.36 30.73
CA VAL A 234 -11.98 70.26 30.09
C VAL A 234 -11.72 70.20 28.60
N ASP A 235 -11.77 71.32 27.90
CA ASP A 235 -11.44 71.38 26.48
C ASP A 235 -10.03 70.86 26.19
N LEU A 236 -9.05 71.21 27.00
CA LEU A 236 -7.68 70.74 26.87
C LEU A 236 -7.55 69.23 27.14
N GLN A 237 -8.35 68.70 28.07
CA GLN A 237 -8.38 67.26 28.32
C GLN A 237 -8.98 66.51 27.11
N GLU A 238 -10.05 67.03 26.48
CA GLU A 238 -10.60 66.46 25.24
C GLU A 238 -9.60 66.55 24.08
N GLU A 239 -8.95 67.71 23.91
CA GLU A 239 -7.91 67.85 22.88
C GLU A 239 -6.73 66.91 23.12
N PHE A 240 -6.28 66.69 24.36
CA PHE A 240 -5.28 65.71 24.73
C PHE A 240 -5.72 64.29 24.38
N GLY A 241 -6.98 63.90 24.67
CA GLY A 241 -7.57 62.66 24.24
C GLY A 241 -7.40 62.46 22.73
N GLY A 242 -7.72 63.46 21.94
CA GLY A 242 -7.53 63.45 20.46
C GLY A 242 -6.04 63.30 20.06
N VAL A 243 -5.13 63.95 20.73
CA VAL A 243 -3.68 63.82 20.48
C VAL A 243 -3.19 62.41 20.79
N VAL A 244 -3.63 61.78 21.89
CA VAL A 244 -3.29 60.40 22.25
C VAL A 244 -3.78 59.42 21.17
N VAL A 245 -5.02 59.56 20.70
CA VAL A 245 -5.56 58.73 19.61
C VAL A 245 -4.71 58.89 18.34
N ARG A 246 -4.38 60.11 17.98
CA ARG A 246 -3.57 60.40 16.79
C ARG A 246 -2.13 59.87 16.92
N GLN A 247 -1.56 59.91 18.10
CA GLN A 247 -0.26 59.29 18.38
C GLN A 247 -0.32 57.75 18.20
N GLN A 248 -1.38 57.11 18.70
CA GLN A 248 -1.56 55.68 18.48
C GLN A 248 -1.71 55.32 16.99
N GLU A 249 -2.43 56.13 16.23
CA GLU A 249 -2.52 55.98 14.78
C GLU A 249 -1.15 56.11 14.10
N LEU A 250 -0.37 57.15 14.46
CA LEU A 250 0.99 57.33 13.93
C LEU A 250 1.92 56.16 14.26
N MET A 251 1.81 55.60 15.47
CA MET A 251 2.57 54.41 15.83
C MET A 251 2.19 53.19 14.99
N ARG A 252 0.88 53.01 14.71
CA ARG A 252 0.44 51.94 13.79
C ARG A 252 0.94 52.17 12.38
N GLU A 253 0.88 53.41 11.87
CA GLU A 253 1.43 53.78 10.55
C GLU A 253 2.93 53.46 10.49
N LEU A 254 3.70 53.85 11.53
CA LEU A 254 5.15 53.58 11.61
C LEU A 254 5.43 52.07 11.55
N VAL A 255 4.72 51.26 12.32
CA VAL A 255 4.89 49.78 12.29
C VAL A 255 4.61 49.22 10.93
N ASN A 256 3.54 49.67 10.25
CA ASN A 256 3.20 49.23 8.90
C ASN A 256 4.24 49.65 7.87
N ASP A 257 4.73 50.91 7.95
CA ASP A 257 5.75 51.38 7.03
C ASP A 257 7.11 50.66 7.25
N ILE A 258 7.48 50.36 8.51
CA ILE A 258 8.64 49.53 8.81
C ILE A 258 8.47 48.11 8.17
N ARG A 259 7.33 47.48 8.34
CA ARG A 259 7.08 46.19 7.71
C ARG A 259 7.18 46.23 6.19
N THR A 260 6.72 47.34 5.56
CA THR A 260 6.80 47.53 4.12
C THR A 260 8.27 47.62 3.66
N ILE A 261 9.10 48.35 4.38
CA ILE A 261 10.57 48.46 4.13
C ILE A 261 11.20 47.06 4.29
N GLU A 262 10.94 46.37 5.39
CA GLU A 262 11.42 45.02 5.66
C GLU A 262 11.08 44.05 4.54
N ARG A 263 9.82 44.06 4.13
CA ARG A 263 9.31 43.23 3.00
C ARG A 263 10.06 43.56 1.70
N SER A 264 10.29 44.86 1.41
CA SER A 264 10.98 45.27 0.17
C SER A 264 12.45 44.82 0.16
N PHE A 265 13.15 44.92 1.29
CA PHE A 265 14.52 44.41 1.42
C PHE A 265 14.61 42.91 1.32
N ALA A 266 13.74 42.19 2.01
CA ALA A 266 13.66 40.75 1.91
C ALA A 266 13.31 40.27 0.48
N ALA A 267 12.42 40.97 -0.21
CA ALA A 267 12.05 40.65 -1.59
C ALA A 267 13.22 40.76 -2.58
N ARG A 268 14.16 41.67 -2.37
CA ARG A 268 15.37 41.77 -3.19
C ARG A 268 16.28 40.53 -3.05
N LEU A 269 16.19 39.79 -1.94
CA LEU A 269 16.89 38.52 -1.74
C LEU A 269 16.06 37.32 -2.19
N VAL A 270 14.79 37.23 -1.78
CA VAL A 270 13.93 36.07 -1.95
C VAL A 270 13.51 35.89 -3.43
N ASN A 271 13.09 36.99 -4.08
CA ASN A 271 12.55 36.90 -5.44
C ASN A 271 13.53 36.36 -6.49
N PRO A 272 14.82 36.74 -6.50
CA PRO A 272 15.79 36.15 -7.42
C PRO A 272 15.99 34.64 -7.18
N LEU A 273 16.05 34.19 -5.93
CA LEU A 273 16.19 32.77 -5.59
C LEU A 273 14.97 31.95 -6.06
N ILE A 274 13.77 32.50 -5.84
CA ILE A 274 12.51 31.86 -6.33
C ILE A 274 12.50 31.85 -7.86
N ALA A 275 12.91 32.92 -8.53
CA ALA A 275 12.95 33.00 -9.99
C ALA A 275 13.95 31.98 -10.58
N GLU A 276 15.09 31.78 -9.96
CA GLU A 276 16.08 30.77 -10.35
C GLU A 276 15.49 29.34 -10.27
N LEU A 277 14.83 29.03 -9.14
CA LEU A 277 14.17 27.73 -8.99
C LEU A 277 13.05 27.52 -10.02
N LYS A 278 12.25 28.53 -10.31
CA LYS A 278 11.20 28.45 -11.35
C LYS A 278 11.79 28.17 -12.73
N ALA A 279 12.91 28.79 -13.07
CA ALA A 279 13.60 28.56 -14.32
C ALA A 279 14.16 27.12 -14.42
N GLN A 280 14.62 26.56 -13.31
CA GLN A 280 15.16 25.19 -13.25
C GLN A 280 14.11 24.11 -13.55
N PHE A 281 12.86 24.30 -13.13
CA PHE A 281 11.82 23.25 -13.25
C PHE A 281 10.92 23.39 -14.46
N GLU A 282 10.80 24.58 -15.08
CA GLU A 282 9.95 24.87 -16.27
C GLU A 282 8.53 24.26 -16.17
N ASN A 283 7.97 24.22 -14.98
CA ASN A 283 6.67 23.63 -14.71
C ASN A 283 5.73 24.68 -14.08
N PRO A 284 4.62 25.05 -14.75
CA PRO A 284 3.70 26.09 -14.23
C PRO A 284 3.13 25.79 -12.84
N VAL A 285 2.87 24.50 -12.53
CA VAL A 285 2.31 24.11 -11.23
C VAL A 285 3.36 24.29 -10.12
N VAL A 286 4.61 23.89 -10.38
CA VAL A 286 5.74 24.15 -9.47
C VAL A 286 5.97 25.65 -9.35
N GLY A 287 5.92 26.39 -10.46
CA GLY A 287 6.05 27.85 -10.46
C GLY A 287 5.03 28.52 -9.54
N GLY A 288 3.76 28.13 -9.62
CA GLY A 288 2.70 28.63 -8.74
C GLY A 288 2.88 28.28 -7.27
N TYR A 289 3.41 27.08 -6.97
CA TYR A 289 3.79 26.71 -5.60
C TYR A 289 4.95 27.57 -5.09
N LEU A 290 6.01 27.77 -5.87
CA LEU A 290 7.16 28.60 -5.49
C LEU A 290 6.77 30.06 -5.26
N ASP A 291 5.79 30.61 -5.99
CA ASP A 291 5.24 31.93 -5.72
C ASP A 291 4.61 31.99 -4.32
N GLN A 292 3.81 30.98 -3.95
CA GLN A 292 3.21 30.91 -2.61
C GLN A 292 4.28 30.78 -1.53
N VAL A 293 5.35 30.03 -1.76
CA VAL A 293 6.51 29.93 -0.86
C VAL A 293 7.15 31.31 -0.66
N GLY A 294 7.44 32.03 -1.75
CA GLY A 294 8.03 33.36 -1.69
C GLY A 294 7.16 34.35 -0.91
N GLU A 295 5.87 34.42 -1.20
CA GLU A 295 4.92 35.27 -0.49
C GLU A 295 4.84 34.91 1.00
N HIS A 296 4.75 33.62 1.34
CA HIS A 296 4.69 33.18 2.72
C HIS A 296 5.97 33.51 3.51
N ILE A 297 7.15 33.44 2.88
CA ILE A 297 8.42 33.86 3.49
C ILE A 297 8.38 35.35 3.78
N LEU A 298 7.95 36.18 2.82
CA LEU A 298 7.86 37.63 2.93
C LEU A 298 6.83 38.08 3.97
N ASP A 299 5.78 37.30 4.19
CA ASP A 299 4.78 37.60 5.21
C ASP A 299 5.18 37.14 6.62
N ASN A 300 6.19 36.27 6.76
CA ASN A 300 6.62 35.68 8.02
C ASN A 300 8.11 35.95 8.36
N LEU A 301 8.64 37.14 8.01
CA LEU A 301 10.05 37.50 8.17
C LEU A 301 10.57 37.40 9.62
N ASP A 302 9.71 37.64 10.60
CA ASP A 302 10.05 37.56 12.02
C ASP A 302 10.56 36.18 12.44
N ARG A 303 10.04 35.10 11.83
CA ARG A 303 10.48 33.73 12.12
C ARG A 303 11.95 33.49 11.73
N PHE A 304 12.42 34.14 10.70
CA PHE A 304 13.81 34.03 10.22
C PHE A 304 14.80 34.90 11.01
N ARG A 305 14.31 35.89 11.74
CA ARG A 305 15.14 36.74 12.63
C ARG A 305 15.46 36.08 13.97
N GLU A 306 14.53 35.30 14.51
CA GLU A 306 14.63 34.70 15.85
C GLU A 306 15.60 33.51 15.95
N THR A 307 16.30 33.16 14.87
CA THR A 307 17.14 31.96 14.81
C THR A 307 18.36 32.01 15.73
N GLU A 308 18.81 33.20 16.14
CA GLU A 308 20.04 33.37 16.93
C GLU A 308 19.89 33.26 18.47
N ASN A 309 18.68 33.27 19.06
CA ASN A 309 18.53 33.55 20.50
C ASN A 309 17.63 32.59 21.32
N ARG A 310 17.37 31.36 20.88
CA ARG A 310 16.60 30.40 21.71
C ARG A 310 17.28 29.06 21.87
N GLN A 311 18.36 29.00 22.64
CA GLN A 311 18.51 27.91 23.60
C GLN A 311 17.53 28.23 24.75
N GLY A 312 16.34 27.69 24.73
CA GLY A 312 15.43 27.77 25.86
C GLY A 312 16.10 27.24 27.11
N PRO A 313 15.80 27.77 28.31
CA PRO A 313 16.44 27.31 29.54
C PRO A 313 16.27 25.80 29.65
N ALA A 314 17.38 25.07 29.73
CA ALA A 314 17.36 23.63 29.95
C ALA A 314 16.61 23.36 31.25
N VAL A 315 15.49 22.69 31.18
CA VAL A 315 14.73 22.24 32.36
C VAL A 315 15.56 21.14 33.00
N PRO A 316 16.07 21.31 34.25
CA PRO A 316 16.87 20.28 34.88
C PRO A 316 16.07 18.95 34.98
N GLY A 317 16.63 17.86 34.43
CA GLY A 317 16.03 16.52 34.48
C GLY A 317 15.25 16.07 33.22
N MET A 318 15.13 16.94 32.19
CA MET A 318 14.62 16.49 30.86
C MET A 318 15.82 16.19 29.95
N PRO A 319 15.76 15.05 29.20
CA PRO A 319 16.75 14.83 28.15
C PRO A 319 16.68 15.99 27.14
N PRO A 320 17.80 16.38 26.53
CA PRO A 320 17.81 17.44 25.53
C PRO A 320 16.83 17.09 24.44
N GLN A 321 15.85 17.95 24.20
CA GLN A 321 14.92 17.78 23.08
C GLN A 321 15.76 17.78 21.80
N PRO A 322 15.53 16.82 20.88
CA PRO A 322 16.20 16.87 19.59
C PRO A 322 15.92 18.24 18.95
N PRO A 323 16.92 18.83 18.29
CA PRO A 323 16.79 20.19 17.75
C PRO A 323 15.50 20.32 16.97
N GLU A 324 14.71 21.35 17.29
CA GLU A 324 13.47 21.66 16.58
C GLU A 324 13.70 22.07 15.11
N GLU A 325 14.95 22.10 14.66
CA GLU A 325 15.35 22.56 13.33
C GLU A 325 14.59 21.85 12.19
N GLY A 326 14.39 20.55 12.27
CA GLY A 326 13.58 19.82 11.26
C GLY A 326 12.06 20.04 11.38
N ARG A 327 11.56 20.59 12.51
CA ARG A 327 10.13 20.87 12.72
C ARG A 327 9.75 22.32 12.41
N ARG A 328 10.71 23.23 12.49
CA ARG A 328 10.46 24.68 12.39
C ARG A 328 10.12 25.15 10.98
N TRP A 329 10.64 24.46 9.96
CA TRP A 329 10.52 24.86 8.56
C TRP A 329 9.84 23.80 7.69
N PHE A 330 9.06 22.89 8.31
CA PHE A 330 8.44 21.77 7.61
C PHE A 330 7.52 22.23 6.46
N GLU A 331 6.91 23.42 6.56
CA GLU A 331 6.01 23.96 5.53
C GLU A 331 6.73 24.22 4.20
N TYR A 332 8.04 24.38 4.20
CA TYR A 332 8.85 24.54 2.99
C TYR A 332 9.48 23.23 2.50
N SER A 333 9.28 22.15 3.24
CA SER A 333 9.79 20.84 2.86
C SER A 333 9.01 20.24 1.68
N VAL A 334 9.64 19.34 0.96
CA VAL A 334 9.00 18.55 -0.10
C VAL A 334 8.98 17.08 0.32
N ASN A 335 7.81 16.51 0.44
CA ASN A 335 7.65 15.10 0.76
C ASN A 335 7.62 14.27 -0.53
N LEU A 336 8.68 13.52 -0.79
CA LEU A 336 8.86 12.70 -1.98
C LEU A 336 8.13 11.36 -1.82
N MET A 337 7.03 11.19 -2.54
CA MET A 337 6.18 10.00 -2.49
C MET A 337 6.65 8.90 -3.44
N VAL A 338 7.09 9.28 -4.62
CA VAL A 338 7.63 8.41 -5.66
C VAL A 338 8.87 9.05 -6.23
N ASP A 339 9.99 8.32 -6.22
CA ASP A 339 11.27 8.73 -6.76
C ASP A 339 11.68 7.79 -7.89
N ASN A 340 11.59 8.25 -9.11
CA ASN A 340 12.00 7.53 -10.31
C ASN A 340 13.35 7.99 -10.88
N SER A 341 14.18 8.67 -10.08
CA SER A 341 15.50 9.18 -10.54
C SER A 341 16.45 8.08 -11.01
N GLU A 342 16.33 6.86 -10.46
CA GLU A 342 17.16 5.71 -10.79
C GLU A 342 16.40 4.62 -11.57
N THR A 343 15.08 4.79 -11.74
CA THR A 343 14.22 3.81 -12.43
C THR A 343 14.46 3.85 -13.93
N LYS A 344 14.74 2.68 -14.52
CA LYS A 344 14.86 2.52 -15.97
C LYS A 344 13.62 1.81 -16.50
N GLY A 345 12.85 2.50 -17.36
CA GLY A 345 11.55 2.00 -17.83
C GLY A 345 10.45 2.20 -16.78
N ALA A 346 9.39 1.39 -16.85
CA ALA A 346 8.28 1.45 -15.91
C ALA A 346 8.59 0.67 -14.61
N PRO A 347 8.05 1.06 -13.45
CA PRO A 347 8.24 0.32 -12.21
C PRO A 347 7.48 -1.01 -12.23
N VAL A 348 8.08 -2.05 -11.66
CA VAL A 348 7.42 -3.32 -11.36
C VAL A 348 7.49 -3.53 -9.85
N VAL A 349 6.37 -3.38 -9.19
CA VAL A 349 6.26 -3.45 -7.73
C VAL A 349 5.57 -4.75 -7.34
N SER A 350 6.22 -5.57 -6.50
CA SER A 350 5.61 -6.73 -5.87
C SER A 350 5.28 -6.39 -4.41
N GLU A 351 4.01 -6.55 -4.04
CA GLU A 351 3.58 -6.36 -2.65
C GLU A 351 3.26 -7.73 -2.04
N ASP A 352 4.12 -8.17 -1.13
CA ASP A 352 4.03 -9.49 -0.52
C ASP A 352 3.14 -9.51 0.73
N ALA A 353 2.88 -8.34 1.32
CA ALA A 353 1.98 -8.17 2.46
C ALA A 353 0.99 -7.04 2.16
N PRO A 354 -0.07 -7.30 1.39
CA PRO A 354 -0.98 -6.28 0.87
C PRO A 354 -1.94 -5.72 1.93
N THR A 355 -1.39 -5.24 3.05
CA THR A 355 -2.14 -4.51 4.07
C THR A 355 -2.57 -3.14 3.51
N TYR A 356 -3.58 -2.52 4.12
CA TYR A 356 -4.03 -1.19 3.72
C TYR A 356 -2.89 -0.17 3.72
N ARG A 357 -2.07 -0.18 4.78
CA ARG A 357 -0.90 0.71 4.94
C ARG A 357 0.13 0.49 3.83
N ASN A 358 0.46 -0.75 3.53
CA ASN A 358 1.48 -1.07 2.55
C ASN A 358 1.03 -0.74 1.12
N LEU A 359 -0.25 -0.98 0.79
CA LEU A 359 -0.78 -0.72 -0.54
C LEU A 359 -1.07 0.76 -0.80
N PHE A 360 -1.84 1.41 0.09
CA PHE A 360 -2.35 2.76 -0.16
C PHE A 360 -1.56 3.85 0.57
N GLY A 361 -0.70 3.43 1.51
CA GLY A 361 0.06 4.35 2.34
C GLY A 361 -0.65 4.68 3.65
N THR A 362 -0.06 5.60 4.39
CA THR A 362 -0.55 6.03 5.69
C THR A 362 -0.05 7.42 6.03
N ILE A 363 -0.68 8.06 7.00
CA ILE A 363 -0.23 9.31 7.60
C ILE A 363 0.25 9.00 9.01
N GLU A 364 1.57 9.06 9.23
CA GLU A 364 2.15 8.78 10.54
C GLU A 364 1.93 9.94 11.51
N ARG A 365 1.84 9.60 12.79
CA ARG A 365 1.74 10.57 13.88
C ARG A 365 2.96 10.52 14.77
N TRP A 366 3.33 11.64 15.35
CA TRP A 366 4.25 11.70 16.47
C TRP A 366 3.47 11.89 17.78
N ILE A 367 3.99 11.33 18.85
CA ILE A 367 3.47 11.53 20.21
C ILE A 367 4.63 12.04 21.03
N ASP A 368 4.44 13.19 21.69
CA ASP A 368 5.46 13.76 22.57
C ASP A 368 5.40 13.10 23.97
N PRO A 369 6.42 13.32 24.81
CA PRO A 369 6.45 12.78 26.18
C PRO A 369 5.31 13.27 27.07
N LEU A 370 4.60 14.34 26.67
CA LEU A 370 3.42 14.89 27.37
C LEU A 370 2.11 14.30 26.85
N GLY A 371 2.17 13.31 25.93
CA GLY A 371 0.99 12.66 25.36
C GLY A 371 0.29 13.47 24.27
N ARG A 372 0.84 14.60 23.82
CA ARG A 372 0.28 15.35 22.68
C ARG A 372 0.66 14.65 21.39
N SER A 373 -0.31 14.44 20.51
CA SER A 373 -0.09 13.85 19.19
C SER A 373 -0.25 14.89 18.10
N GLY A 374 0.53 14.75 17.05
CA GLY A 374 0.42 15.62 15.88
C GLY A 374 0.89 14.91 14.61
N THR A 375 0.54 15.50 13.48
CA THR A 375 1.02 15.08 12.17
C THR A 375 1.19 16.29 11.27
N ASN A 376 1.92 16.12 10.19
CA ASN A 376 2.00 17.09 9.10
C ASN A 376 2.21 16.34 7.77
N PHE A 377 2.20 17.06 6.67
CA PHE A 377 2.29 16.44 5.34
C PHE A 377 3.61 15.71 5.07
N THR A 378 4.70 16.00 5.78
CA THR A 378 5.97 15.29 5.65
C THR A 378 5.92 13.87 6.23
N ARG A 379 4.85 13.54 6.95
CA ARG A 379 4.59 12.23 7.55
C ARG A 379 3.66 11.35 6.69
N ILE A 380 3.30 11.80 5.51
CA ILE A 380 2.54 11.00 4.56
C ILE A 380 3.50 10.03 3.89
N LEU A 381 3.21 8.74 3.97
CA LEU A 381 3.97 7.67 3.34
C LEU A 381 3.16 7.07 2.20
N GLY A 382 3.77 6.98 1.01
CA GLY A 382 3.16 6.37 -0.17
C GLY A 382 3.25 4.85 -0.15
N GLY A 383 2.15 4.18 -0.48
CA GLY A 383 2.09 2.73 -0.61
C GLY A 383 2.50 2.23 -2.00
N SER A 384 2.54 0.89 -2.13
CA SER A 384 2.92 0.17 -3.36
C SER A 384 2.04 0.53 -4.56
N TYR A 385 0.77 0.87 -4.33
CA TYR A 385 -0.16 1.30 -5.36
C TYR A 385 0.30 2.60 -6.04
N ILE A 386 0.75 3.59 -5.24
CA ILE A 386 1.28 4.85 -5.77
C ILE A 386 2.65 4.63 -6.41
N LYS A 387 3.52 3.84 -5.78
CA LYS A 387 4.87 3.54 -6.28
C LYS A 387 4.87 2.81 -7.62
N SER A 388 3.80 2.09 -7.93
CA SER A 388 3.62 1.40 -9.22
C SER A 388 3.04 2.28 -10.33
N HIS A 389 2.87 3.59 -10.10
CA HIS A 389 2.36 4.51 -11.11
C HIS A 389 3.13 4.40 -12.43
N GLY A 390 2.42 4.30 -13.55
CA GLY A 390 2.99 4.14 -14.89
C GLY A 390 3.53 2.74 -15.20
N GLY A 391 3.46 1.79 -14.26
CA GLY A 391 4.00 0.45 -14.40
C GLY A 391 3.05 -0.65 -13.91
N PHE A 392 3.60 -1.62 -13.19
CA PHE A 392 2.92 -2.85 -12.78
C PHE A 392 2.93 -3.03 -11.27
N LEU A 393 1.79 -3.46 -10.72
CA LEU A 393 1.66 -3.90 -9.34
C LEU A 393 1.26 -5.38 -9.31
N VAL A 394 2.03 -6.20 -8.62
CA VAL A 394 1.73 -7.62 -8.40
C VAL A 394 1.46 -7.84 -6.93
N LEU A 395 0.35 -8.50 -6.62
CA LEU A 395 -0.03 -8.80 -5.23
C LEU A 395 -0.80 -10.13 -5.14
N ASP A 396 -0.80 -10.73 -3.94
CA ASP A 396 -1.61 -11.90 -3.64
C ASP A 396 -3.06 -11.46 -3.38
N MET A 397 -3.98 -12.10 -4.09
CA MET A 397 -5.41 -11.75 -4.01
C MET A 397 -6.07 -12.35 -2.77
N GLU A 398 -5.60 -13.50 -2.30
CA GLU A 398 -6.16 -14.15 -1.12
C GLU A 398 -5.90 -13.28 0.12
N ASP A 399 -4.67 -12.78 0.27
CA ASP A 399 -4.31 -11.84 1.33
C ASP A 399 -5.05 -10.50 1.17
N ALA A 400 -5.11 -9.95 -0.04
CA ALA A 400 -5.77 -8.67 -0.29
C ALA A 400 -7.28 -8.65 0.01
N VAL A 401 -7.96 -9.79 -0.14
CA VAL A 401 -9.41 -9.90 0.17
C VAL A 401 -9.66 -10.05 1.67
N ILE A 402 -8.75 -10.72 2.39
CA ILE A 402 -8.87 -10.93 3.84
C ILE A 402 -8.59 -9.63 4.60
N GLU A 403 -7.66 -8.81 4.11
CA GLU A 403 -7.26 -7.57 4.78
C GLU A 403 -8.39 -6.53 4.77
N PRO A 404 -8.76 -5.98 5.96
CA PRO A 404 -9.86 -5.05 6.07
C PRO A 404 -9.69 -3.79 5.22
N GLY A 405 -10.70 -3.49 4.40
CA GLY A 405 -10.74 -2.28 3.57
C GLY A 405 -9.92 -2.32 2.29
N VAL A 406 -9.00 -3.26 2.13
CA VAL A 406 -8.07 -3.34 0.99
C VAL A 406 -8.82 -3.55 -0.31
N TRP A 407 -9.61 -4.60 -0.43
CA TRP A 407 -10.34 -4.90 -1.67
C TRP A 407 -11.31 -3.78 -2.07
N LYS A 408 -12.03 -3.22 -1.09
CA LYS A 408 -12.95 -2.11 -1.32
C LYS A 408 -12.23 -0.86 -1.86
N THR A 409 -11.09 -0.51 -1.27
CA THR A 409 -10.31 0.65 -1.68
C THR A 409 -9.62 0.42 -3.03
N LEU A 410 -9.12 -0.80 -3.29
CA LEU A 410 -8.52 -1.17 -4.57
C LEU A 410 -9.53 -0.99 -5.73
N LYS A 411 -10.76 -1.50 -5.57
CA LYS A 411 -11.82 -1.32 -6.56
C LYS A 411 -12.14 0.16 -6.80
N ARG A 412 -12.29 0.94 -5.73
CA ARG A 412 -12.55 2.39 -5.82
C ARG A 412 -11.43 3.12 -6.56
N SER A 413 -10.19 2.80 -6.23
CA SER A 413 -9.02 3.43 -6.86
C SER A 413 -8.88 3.05 -8.33
N LEU A 414 -9.14 1.79 -8.69
CA LEU A 414 -9.13 1.33 -10.09
C LEU A 414 -10.25 1.98 -10.94
N LYS A 415 -11.43 2.19 -10.36
CA LYS A 415 -12.55 2.86 -11.05
C LYS A 415 -12.32 4.35 -11.24
N SER A 416 -11.79 5.03 -10.22
CA SER A 416 -11.56 6.48 -10.25
C SER A 416 -10.26 6.87 -10.94
N GLY A 417 -9.28 5.96 -11.05
CA GLY A 417 -7.91 6.27 -11.44
C GLY A 417 -7.16 7.12 -10.43
N ARG A 418 -7.66 7.24 -9.20
CA ARG A 418 -7.12 8.09 -8.14
C ARG A 418 -7.06 7.37 -6.81
N VAL A 419 -6.08 7.75 -5.99
CA VAL A 419 -5.94 7.28 -4.62
C VAL A 419 -5.68 8.46 -3.70
N THR A 420 -6.29 8.44 -2.52
CA THR A 420 -6.01 9.38 -1.42
C THR A 420 -5.31 8.60 -0.33
N VAL A 421 -4.20 9.14 0.19
CA VAL A 421 -3.53 8.54 1.34
C VAL A 421 -4.29 8.92 2.59
N GLU A 422 -4.85 7.91 3.25
CA GLU A 422 -5.65 8.06 4.46
C GLU A 422 -5.12 7.10 5.53
N THR A 423 -5.23 7.46 6.80
CA THR A 423 -5.00 6.50 7.87
C THR A 423 -6.22 5.59 7.98
N PHE A 424 -6.04 4.29 7.72
CA PHE A 424 -7.10 3.31 7.90
C PHE A 424 -7.19 2.92 9.38
N GLU A 425 -8.31 3.26 10.01
CA GLU A 425 -8.61 2.86 11.37
C GLU A 425 -9.84 1.93 11.34
N PRO A 426 -9.67 0.63 11.66
CA PRO A 426 -10.79 -0.32 11.67
C PRO A 426 -11.82 -0.01 12.75
N PHE A 427 -11.45 0.77 13.76
CA PHE A 427 -12.32 1.20 14.86
C PHE A 427 -12.42 2.73 14.91
N PRO A 428 -13.60 3.32 14.65
CA PRO A 428 -13.78 4.78 14.53
C PRO A 428 -13.67 5.58 15.83
N PHE A 429 -13.39 4.94 16.96
CA PHE A 429 -13.40 5.60 18.28
C PHE A 429 -12.24 6.59 18.51
N PHE A 430 -11.20 6.60 17.66
CA PHE A 430 -10.02 7.45 17.81
C PHE A 430 -9.65 8.24 16.54
N SER A 431 -10.58 8.42 15.62
CA SER A 431 -10.32 9.16 14.38
C SER A 431 -10.05 10.63 14.65
N VAL A 432 -8.78 11.02 14.69
CA VAL A 432 -8.29 12.40 14.81
C VAL A 432 -7.23 12.69 13.74
N SER A 433 -7.49 12.36 12.48
CA SER A 433 -6.62 12.84 11.42
C SER A 433 -7.18 14.13 10.85
N GLY A 434 -6.49 15.24 11.09
CA GLY A 434 -6.83 16.55 10.52
C GLY A 434 -6.39 16.70 9.06
N LEU A 435 -5.49 15.84 8.54
CA LEU A 435 -4.97 15.96 7.19
C LEU A 435 -5.87 15.25 6.17
N ARG A 436 -6.14 15.95 5.06
CA ARG A 436 -6.88 15.47 3.89
C ARG A 436 -6.03 15.74 2.64
N PRO A 437 -5.00 14.94 2.38
CA PRO A 437 -4.14 15.15 1.23
C PRO A 437 -4.93 15.11 -0.08
N GLU A 438 -4.50 15.91 -1.04
CA GLU A 438 -5.02 15.85 -2.40
C GLU A 438 -4.83 14.45 -2.98
N SER A 439 -5.82 13.97 -3.74
CA SER A 439 -5.75 12.64 -4.35
C SER A 439 -4.72 12.59 -5.48
N ILE A 440 -3.92 11.53 -5.50
CA ILE A 440 -2.92 11.26 -6.53
C ILE A 440 -3.56 10.47 -7.68
N GLU A 441 -3.34 10.90 -8.92
CA GLU A 441 -3.72 10.12 -10.10
C GLU A 441 -2.74 8.97 -10.30
N VAL A 442 -3.24 7.73 -10.34
CA VAL A 442 -2.42 6.53 -10.52
C VAL A 442 -2.90 5.76 -11.75
N ARG A 443 -2.00 5.58 -12.70
CA ARG A 443 -2.20 4.75 -13.89
C ARG A 443 -1.24 3.58 -13.83
N ASN A 444 -1.70 2.46 -13.34
CA ASN A 444 -0.93 1.24 -13.26
C ASN A 444 -1.72 0.05 -13.81
N LYS A 445 -1.04 -1.04 -14.08
CA LYS A 445 -1.62 -2.32 -14.44
C LYS A 445 -1.45 -3.27 -13.25
N ILE A 446 -2.55 -3.85 -12.77
CA ILE A 446 -2.52 -4.74 -11.62
C ILE A 446 -2.59 -6.20 -12.09
N LEU A 447 -1.68 -7.00 -11.57
CA LEU A 447 -1.71 -8.44 -11.68
C LEU A 447 -1.97 -9.02 -10.29
N VAL A 448 -3.07 -9.71 -10.11
CA VAL A 448 -3.37 -10.41 -8.86
C VAL A 448 -3.13 -11.90 -9.05
N LEU A 449 -2.45 -12.50 -8.06
CA LEU A 449 -2.19 -13.93 -8.01
C LEU A 449 -3.21 -14.59 -7.08
N GLY A 450 -3.77 -15.73 -7.47
CA GLY A 450 -4.71 -16.41 -6.60
C GLY A 450 -5.18 -17.77 -7.12
N GLY A 451 -5.93 -18.48 -6.30
CA GLY A 451 -6.49 -19.79 -6.65
C GLY A 451 -7.69 -19.70 -7.61
N PRO A 452 -7.95 -20.77 -8.38
CA PRO A 452 -9.10 -20.83 -9.30
C PRO A 452 -10.45 -20.72 -8.57
N TYR A 453 -10.54 -21.18 -7.34
CA TYR A 453 -11.74 -21.06 -6.51
C TYR A 453 -12.03 -19.59 -6.18
N LEU A 454 -11.03 -18.84 -5.75
CA LEU A 454 -11.17 -17.41 -5.45
C LEU A 454 -11.57 -16.62 -6.70
N TYR A 455 -10.97 -16.92 -7.87
CA TYR A 455 -11.40 -16.30 -9.13
C TYR A 455 -12.90 -16.50 -9.38
N ASN A 456 -13.39 -17.74 -9.24
CA ASN A 456 -14.80 -18.04 -9.47
C ASN A 456 -15.70 -17.32 -8.44
N MET A 457 -15.32 -17.30 -7.17
CA MET A 457 -16.05 -16.54 -6.13
C MET A 457 -16.16 -15.07 -6.51
N LEU A 458 -15.04 -14.42 -6.82
CA LEU A 458 -15.03 -13.00 -7.19
C LEU A 458 -15.84 -12.75 -8.47
N TYR A 459 -15.71 -13.61 -9.48
CA TYR A 459 -16.43 -13.47 -10.75
C TYR A 459 -17.95 -13.54 -10.60
N PHE A 460 -18.46 -14.41 -9.72
CA PHE A 460 -19.91 -14.62 -9.56
C PHE A 460 -20.53 -13.72 -8.48
N TYR A 461 -19.79 -13.34 -7.47
CA TYR A 461 -20.36 -12.62 -6.32
C TYR A 461 -19.95 -11.15 -6.25
N ASP A 462 -18.91 -10.70 -6.95
CA ASP A 462 -18.50 -9.30 -7.01
C ASP A 462 -18.74 -8.71 -8.40
N THR A 463 -19.77 -7.88 -8.52
CA THR A 463 -20.19 -7.25 -9.79
C THR A 463 -19.13 -6.38 -10.43
N ASP A 464 -18.21 -5.83 -9.66
CA ASP A 464 -17.13 -4.94 -10.14
C ASP A 464 -15.95 -5.74 -10.72
N PHE A 465 -15.75 -6.96 -10.23
CA PHE A 465 -14.58 -7.76 -10.57
C PHE A 465 -14.42 -8.03 -12.07
N PRO A 466 -15.46 -8.46 -12.81
CA PRO A 466 -15.34 -8.73 -14.25
C PRO A 466 -15.01 -7.49 -15.11
N GLU A 467 -15.40 -6.30 -14.64
CA GLU A 467 -15.07 -5.04 -15.31
C GLU A 467 -13.63 -4.64 -15.09
N LEU A 468 -13.09 -4.88 -13.89
CA LEU A 468 -11.75 -4.46 -13.46
C LEU A 468 -10.67 -5.48 -13.83
N PHE A 469 -11.01 -6.77 -13.93
CA PHE A 469 -10.10 -7.87 -14.23
C PHE A 469 -10.61 -8.66 -15.44
N LYS A 470 -10.50 -8.07 -16.62
CA LYS A 470 -11.01 -8.65 -17.88
C LYS A 470 -10.20 -9.83 -18.39
N VAL A 471 -9.00 -10.05 -17.89
CA VAL A 471 -8.10 -11.08 -18.34
C VAL A 471 -7.82 -12.08 -17.23
N LYS A 472 -8.15 -13.36 -17.49
CA LYS A 472 -7.73 -14.51 -16.70
C LYS A 472 -6.53 -15.16 -17.39
N ALA A 473 -5.41 -15.25 -16.72
CA ALA A 473 -4.26 -16.06 -17.13
C ALA A 473 -4.22 -17.30 -16.24
N GLU A 474 -4.50 -18.46 -16.83
CA GLU A 474 -4.63 -19.70 -16.05
C GLU A 474 -3.39 -20.58 -16.21
N ILE A 475 -2.64 -20.74 -15.14
CA ILE A 475 -1.51 -21.67 -15.04
C ILE A 475 -2.09 -23.06 -14.81
N ARG A 476 -1.87 -23.94 -15.77
CA ARG A 476 -2.39 -25.30 -15.74
C ARG A 476 -1.49 -26.18 -14.87
N PRO A 477 -2.08 -27.00 -13.97
CA PRO A 477 -1.29 -27.89 -13.12
C PRO A 477 -0.66 -29.05 -13.89
N VAL A 478 -1.16 -29.36 -15.10
CA VAL A 478 -0.68 -30.48 -15.92
C VAL A 478 -0.55 -30.07 -17.39
N VAL A 479 0.45 -30.63 -18.04
CA VAL A 479 0.78 -30.43 -19.48
C VAL A 479 0.91 -31.76 -20.19
N SER A 480 1.01 -31.76 -21.51
CA SER A 480 1.25 -32.98 -22.29
C SER A 480 2.62 -33.58 -21.98
N ALA A 481 2.70 -34.90 -21.86
CA ALA A 481 3.94 -35.62 -21.67
C ALA A 481 4.61 -35.84 -23.05
N ASP A 482 5.24 -34.82 -23.58
CA ASP A 482 5.98 -34.87 -24.83
C ASP A 482 7.52 -34.77 -24.58
N LYS A 483 8.29 -34.89 -25.64
CA LYS A 483 9.76 -34.81 -25.58
C LYS A 483 10.25 -33.48 -25.00
N THR A 484 9.56 -32.39 -25.31
CA THR A 484 9.91 -31.05 -24.82
C THR A 484 9.71 -30.94 -23.30
N ALA A 485 8.57 -31.44 -22.80
CA ALA A 485 8.28 -31.45 -21.40
C ALA A 485 9.26 -32.32 -20.60
N ALA A 486 9.57 -33.53 -21.10
CA ALA A 486 10.56 -34.41 -20.48
C ALA A 486 11.98 -33.80 -20.46
N ALA A 487 12.40 -33.14 -21.55
CA ALA A 487 13.66 -32.42 -21.58
C ALA A 487 13.73 -31.28 -20.57
N LYS A 488 12.67 -30.51 -20.44
CA LYS A 488 12.57 -29.43 -19.44
C LYS A 488 12.61 -29.96 -18.01
N TYR A 489 12.02 -31.11 -17.71
CA TYR A 489 12.17 -31.80 -16.41
C TYR A 489 13.63 -32.12 -16.11
N ALA A 490 14.32 -32.78 -17.08
CA ALA A 490 15.73 -33.12 -16.93
C ALA A 490 16.61 -31.88 -16.76
N ALA A 491 16.37 -30.83 -17.57
CA ALA A 491 17.06 -29.55 -17.45
C ALA A 491 16.85 -28.91 -16.06
N ARG A 492 15.62 -28.96 -15.52
CA ARG A 492 15.31 -28.46 -14.18
C ARG A 492 16.06 -29.22 -13.09
N VAL A 493 16.07 -30.53 -13.14
CA VAL A 493 16.87 -31.34 -12.20
C VAL A 493 18.35 -30.97 -12.28
N GLY A 494 18.87 -30.79 -13.51
CA GLY A 494 20.24 -30.33 -13.73
C GLY A 494 20.52 -28.93 -13.16
N GLU A 495 19.54 -28.00 -13.20
CA GLU A 495 19.63 -26.69 -12.58
C GLU A 495 19.71 -26.82 -11.04
N VAL A 496 18.85 -27.63 -10.41
CA VAL A 496 18.85 -27.89 -8.97
C VAL A 496 20.19 -28.49 -8.54
N VAL A 497 20.70 -29.47 -9.28
CA VAL A 497 22.01 -30.10 -9.06
C VAL A 497 23.14 -29.05 -9.05
N ARG A 498 23.16 -28.16 -10.03
CA ARG A 498 24.20 -27.12 -10.10
C ARG A 498 24.07 -26.09 -9.01
N ARG A 499 22.85 -25.61 -8.76
CA ARG A 499 22.58 -24.58 -7.75
C ARG A 499 22.92 -25.06 -6.33
N GLU A 500 22.59 -26.31 -6.01
CA GLU A 500 22.70 -26.86 -4.68
C GLU A 500 23.91 -27.79 -4.51
N SER A 501 24.76 -27.88 -5.53
CA SER A 501 25.98 -28.71 -5.54
C SER A 501 25.70 -30.19 -5.19
N LEU A 502 24.61 -30.73 -5.75
CA LEU A 502 24.20 -32.11 -5.52
C LEU A 502 24.98 -33.09 -6.46
N PRO A 503 24.98 -34.38 -6.13
CA PRO A 503 25.51 -35.41 -7.06
C PRO A 503 24.71 -35.42 -8.36
N PRO A 504 25.39 -35.63 -9.54
CA PRO A 504 24.73 -35.68 -10.83
C PRO A 504 23.79 -36.89 -10.93
N PHE A 505 22.68 -36.73 -11.67
CA PHE A 505 21.71 -37.78 -11.90
C PHE A 505 22.04 -38.60 -13.15
N GLU A 506 21.95 -39.92 -13.00
CA GLU A 506 22.02 -40.84 -14.13
C GLU A 506 20.72 -40.78 -14.98
N GLY A 507 20.79 -41.16 -16.25
CA GLY A 507 19.66 -41.09 -17.16
C GLY A 507 18.46 -41.90 -16.70
N GLU A 508 18.68 -43.07 -16.12
CA GLU A 508 17.60 -43.90 -15.54
C GLU A 508 16.97 -43.23 -14.30
N ALA A 509 17.73 -42.51 -13.48
CA ALA A 509 17.20 -41.72 -12.37
C ALA A 509 16.32 -40.57 -12.87
N LEU A 510 16.75 -39.87 -13.94
CA LEU A 510 15.93 -38.83 -14.57
C LEU A 510 14.65 -39.40 -15.17
N ALA A 511 14.73 -40.59 -15.81
CA ALA A 511 13.53 -41.28 -16.31
C ALA A 511 12.52 -41.60 -15.20
N ARG A 512 13.00 -41.99 -14.01
CA ARG A 512 12.12 -42.20 -12.84
C ARG A 512 11.49 -40.92 -12.33
N ILE A 513 12.18 -39.79 -12.37
CA ILE A 513 11.63 -38.49 -12.01
C ILE A 513 10.54 -38.08 -13.01
N VAL A 514 10.76 -38.27 -14.32
CA VAL A 514 9.74 -38.01 -15.35
C VAL A 514 8.49 -38.88 -15.12
N GLN A 515 8.68 -40.18 -14.85
CA GLN A 515 7.57 -41.09 -14.52
C GLN A 515 6.79 -40.66 -13.27
N PHE A 516 7.51 -40.12 -12.26
CA PHE A 516 6.85 -39.57 -11.07
C PHE A 516 5.96 -38.36 -11.41
N GLY A 517 6.45 -37.45 -12.26
CA GLY A 517 5.65 -36.32 -12.75
C GLY A 517 4.39 -36.76 -13.53
N MET A 518 4.49 -37.81 -14.35
CA MET A 518 3.37 -38.42 -15.03
C MET A 518 2.38 -39.08 -14.04
N ARG A 519 2.89 -39.76 -13.03
CA ARG A 519 2.05 -40.36 -11.98
C ARG A 519 1.25 -39.32 -11.20
N LEU A 520 1.89 -38.19 -10.86
CA LEU A 520 1.20 -37.08 -10.16
C LEU A 520 0.13 -36.42 -11.03
N ALA A 521 0.30 -36.43 -12.35
CA ALA A 521 -0.70 -35.95 -13.28
C ALA A 521 -1.94 -36.86 -13.37
N GLY A 522 -1.84 -38.11 -12.89
CA GLY A 522 -2.91 -39.11 -12.96
C GLY A 522 -3.25 -39.61 -14.36
N ASP A 523 -2.43 -39.29 -15.35
CA ASP A 523 -2.63 -39.62 -16.76
C ASP A 523 -1.26 -39.91 -17.42
N ARG A 524 -1.13 -41.07 -18.06
CA ARG A 524 0.14 -41.48 -18.71
C ARG A 524 0.54 -40.61 -19.90
N THR A 525 -0.38 -39.79 -20.43
CA THR A 525 -0.13 -38.86 -21.52
C THR A 525 0.17 -37.44 -21.05
N ARG A 526 0.17 -37.20 -19.73
CA ARG A 526 0.33 -35.90 -19.12
C ARG A 526 1.42 -35.91 -18.06
N MET A 527 1.96 -34.73 -17.75
CA MET A 527 2.95 -34.50 -16.70
C MET A 527 2.51 -33.36 -15.81
N LEU A 528 2.91 -33.36 -14.55
CA LEU A 528 2.73 -32.26 -13.64
C LEU A 528 3.52 -31.04 -14.18
N ALA A 529 2.91 -29.86 -14.21
CA ALA A 529 3.58 -28.63 -14.65
C ALA A 529 4.32 -27.92 -13.51
N THR A 530 3.86 -28.11 -12.27
CA THR A 530 4.47 -27.55 -11.06
C THR A 530 5.77 -28.28 -10.74
N MET A 531 6.88 -27.56 -10.65
CA MET A 531 8.20 -28.17 -10.50
C MET A 531 8.62 -28.47 -9.04
N GLU A 532 7.99 -27.84 -8.05
CA GLU A 532 8.35 -28.01 -6.64
C GLU A 532 8.39 -29.48 -6.16
N PRO A 533 7.39 -30.35 -6.45
CA PRO A 533 7.46 -31.75 -6.06
C PRO A 533 8.59 -32.52 -6.75
N ILE A 534 9.02 -32.07 -7.92
CA ILE A 534 10.12 -32.64 -8.71
C ILE A 534 11.47 -32.23 -8.08
N ASP A 535 11.63 -30.98 -7.75
CA ASP A 535 12.80 -30.44 -7.05
C ASP A 535 13.02 -31.14 -5.72
N ASP A 536 11.93 -31.34 -4.96
CA ASP A 536 12.01 -32.03 -3.67
C ASP A 536 12.37 -33.51 -3.82
N LEU A 537 11.83 -34.20 -4.84
CA LEU A 537 12.24 -35.56 -5.13
C LEU A 537 13.71 -35.64 -5.52
N ALA A 538 14.19 -34.66 -6.28
CA ALA A 538 15.62 -34.60 -6.64
C ALA A 538 16.50 -34.41 -5.39
N ARG A 539 16.14 -33.51 -4.48
CA ARG A 539 16.87 -33.30 -3.20
C ARG A 539 16.89 -34.54 -2.33
N GLU A 540 15.73 -35.19 -2.14
CA GLU A 540 15.63 -36.41 -1.33
C GLU A 540 16.43 -37.56 -1.96
N SER A 541 16.39 -37.70 -3.26
CA SER A 541 17.17 -38.74 -3.98
C SER A 541 18.67 -38.50 -3.85
N ALA A 542 19.10 -37.24 -3.96
CA ALA A 542 20.49 -36.85 -3.77
C ALA A 542 20.96 -37.10 -2.32
N TYR A 543 20.11 -36.85 -1.33
CA TYR A 543 20.39 -37.15 0.06
C TYR A 543 20.69 -38.64 0.27
N PHE A 544 19.88 -39.56 -0.32
CA PHE A 544 20.11 -41.00 -0.19
C PHE A 544 21.40 -41.43 -0.91
N ALA A 545 21.69 -40.87 -2.08
CA ALA A 545 22.94 -41.14 -2.79
C ALA A 545 24.16 -40.69 -1.95
N GLN A 546 24.10 -39.49 -1.38
CA GLN A 546 25.17 -38.97 -0.50
C GLN A 546 25.35 -39.82 0.77
N SER A 547 24.24 -40.27 1.40
CA SER A 547 24.28 -41.12 2.59
C SER A 547 24.93 -42.49 2.34
N GLU A 548 24.88 -42.98 1.10
CA GLU A 548 25.52 -44.19 0.63
C GLU A 548 26.92 -43.97 0.08
N GLY A 549 27.42 -42.74 0.04
CA GLY A 549 28.71 -42.37 -0.51
C GLY A 549 28.79 -42.50 -2.03
N ALA A 550 27.63 -42.49 -2.71
CA ALA A 550 27.57 -42.62 -4.18
C ALA A 550 28.01 -41.31 -4.85
N ARG A 551 28.71 -41.43 -6.01
CA ARG A 551 29.14 -40.28 -6.81
C ARG A 551 28.05 -39.71 -7.73
N SER A 552 27.03 -40.50 -7.99
CA SER A 552 25.88 -40.13 -8.84
C SER A 552 24.57 -40.64 -8.23
N VAL A 553 23.47 -40.05 -8.61
CA VAL A 553 22.13 -40.49 -8.20
C VAL A 553 21.61 -41.48 -9.21
N ALA A 554 21.51 -42.78 -8.82
CA ALA A 554 20.93 -43.85 -9.60
C ALA A 554 19.42 -43.97 -9.42
N ALA A 555 18.75 -44.72 -10.27
CA ALA A 555 17.30 -44.97 -10.20
C ALA A 555 16.87 -45.57 -8.82
N SER A 556 17.71 -46.40 -8.19
CA SER A 556 17.47 -46.99 -6.86
C SER A 556 17.33 -45.92 -5.78
N HIS A 557 18.09 -44.83 -5.81
CA HIS A 557 18.00 -43.75 -4.86
C HIS A 557 16.67 -42.96 -5.01
N VAL A 558 16.17 -42.77 -6.26
CA VAL A 558 14.87 -42.19 -6.53
C VAL A 558 13.75 -43.08 -6.01
N GLU A 559 13.85 -44.40 -6.24
CA GLU A 559 12.85 -45.35 -5.73
C GLU A 559 12.88 -45.42 -4.19
N ARG A 560 14.04 -45.32 -3.57
CA ARG A 560 14.18 -45.20 -2.13
C ARG A 560 13.52 -43.94 -1.60
N ALA A 561 13.76 -42.79 -2.21
CA ALA A 561 13.12 -41.52 -1.84
C ALA A 561 11.60 -41.61 -1.92
N LEU A 562 11.04 -42.18 -2.98
CA LEU A 562 9.61 -42.38 -3.13
C LEU A 562 9.01 -43.32 -2.10
N ARG A 563 9.74 -44.37 -1.75
CA ARG A 563 9.34 -45.33 -0.68
C ARG A 563 9.31 -44.66 0.68
N GLU A 564 10.34 -43.91 1.01
CA GLU A 564 10.44 -43.20 2.29
C GLU A 564 9.36 -42.09 2.41
N ARG A 565 9.00 -41.43 1.28
CA ARG A 565 7.83 -40.52 1.26
C ARG A 565 6.53 -41.25 1.64
N MET A 566 6.34 -42.42 1.06
CA MET A 566 5.16 -43.23 1.33
C MET A 566 5.13 -43.64 2.80
N LEU A 567 6.23 -44.11 3.36
CA LEU A 567 6.34 -44.55 4.76
C LEU A 567 6.08 -43.43 5.78
N ARG A 568 6.33 -42.17 5.41
CA ARG A 568 6.00 -41.02 6.26
C ARG A 568 4.50 -40.72 6.33
N LEU A 569 3.71 -41.19 5.35
CA LEU A 569 2.31 -40.83 5.20
C LEU A 569 1.33 -41.98 5.35
N ASN A 570 1.80 -43.24 5.25
CA ASN A 570 0.97 -44.43 5.17
C ASN A 570 0.55 -45.04 6.53
N TYR A 571 0.85 -44.40 7.66
CA TYR A 571 0.54 -44.91 8.98
C TYR A 571 -0.91 -45.36 9.15
N ILE A 572 -1.88 -44.55 8.64
CA ILE A 572 -3.31 -44.90 8.71
C ILE A 572 -3.61 -46.16 7.88
N GLU A 573 -2.98 -46.31 6.73
CA GLU A 573 -3.13 -47.51 5.91
C GLU A 573 -2.59 -48.76 6.66
N GLU A 574 -1.39 -48.64 7.26
CA GLU A 574 -0.80 -49.74 8.05
C GLU A 574 -1.69 -50.15 9.21
N GLU A 575 -2.25 -49.18 9.94
CA GLU A 575 -3.18 -49.49 11.05
C GLU A 575 -4.45 -50.16 10.54
N ILE A 576 -5.03 -49.74 9.45
CA ILE A 576 -6.22 -50.40 8.85
C ILE A 576 -5.85 -51.80 8.41
N ARG A 577 -4.69 -52.02 7.78
CA ARG A 577 -4.23 -53.37 7.40
C ARG A 577 -4.05 -54.25 8.65
N ARG A 578 -3.51 -53.70 9.73
CA ARG A 578 -3.37 -54.40 11.02
C ARG A 578 -4.74 -54.81 11.62
N LEU A 579 -5.73 -53.88 11.57
CA LEU A 579 -7.10 -54.16 12.04
C LEU A 579 -7.82 -55.22 11.19
N ILE A 580 -7.52 -55.30 9.92
CA ILE A 580 -8.04 -56.37 9.03
C ILE A 580 -7.31 -57.69 9.36
N ALA A 581 -6.00 -57.69 9.49
CA ALA A 581 -5.20 -58.87 9.75
C ALA A 581 -5.53 -59.52 11.08
N ASN A 582 -5.84 -58.74 12.12
CA ASN A 582 -6.23 -59.28 13.45
C ASN A 582 -7.74 -59.53 13.59
N GLY A 583 -8.52 -59.37 12.52
CA GLY A 583 -9.95 -59.66 12.50
C GLY A 583 -10.85 -58.63 13.18
N THR A 584 -10.30 -57.45 13.61
CA THR A 584 -11.13 -56.38 14.16
C THR A 584 -12.04 -55.78 13.07
N LEU A 585 -11.51 -55.57 11.87
CA LEU A 585 -12.27 -55.25 10.68
C LEU A 585 -12.47 -56.52 9.88
N ILE A 586 -13.74 -56.97 9.80
CA ILE A 586 -14.07 -58.23 9.15
C ILE A 586 -14.21 -58.00 7.65
N VAL A 587 -13.32 -58.58 6.86
CA VAL A 587 -13.35 -58.65 5.39
C VAL A 587 -13.24 -60.10 4.95
N HIS A 588 -14.25 -60.62 4.27
CA HIS A 588 -14.21 -61.95 3.70
C HIS A 588 -13.51 -61.92 2.34
N LEU A 589 -12.44 -62.72 2.18
CA LEU A 589 -11.63 -62.74 0.96
C LEU A 589 -12.03 -63.90 0.03
N ASP A 590 -12.73 -64.88 0.57
CA ASP A 590 -13.14 -66.10 -0.10
C ASP A 590 -14.60 -66.48 0.23
N GLY A 591 -15.16 -67.48 -0.48
CA GLY A 591 -16.51 -67.96 -0.26
C GLY A 591 -17.59 -67.09 -0.92
N LYS A 592 -18.86 -67.41 -0.57
CA LYS A 592 -20.05 -66.69 -1.02
C LYS A 592 -20.96 -66.39 0.14
N SER A 593 -21.45 -65.20 0.24
CA SER A 593 -22.40 -64.74 1.26
C SER A 593 -23.55 -63.98 0.59
N VAL A 594 -24.79 -64.42 0.87
CA VAL A 594 -25.98 -63.73 0.35
C VAL A 594 -26.13 -62.40 1.09
N GLY A 595 -26.36 -61.34 0.32
CA GLY A 595 -26.60 -60.02 0.85
C GLY A 595 -25.31 -59.32 1.41
N GLN A 596 -24.12 -59.82 1.05
CA GLN A 596 -22.84 -59.18 1.45
C GLN A 596 -21.91 -59.03 0.24
N ILE A 597 -21.22 -57.91 0.20
CA ILE A 597 -20.19 -57.63 -0.81
C ILE A 597 -19.10 -56.77 -0.18
N ASN A 598 -17.87 -56.94 -0.65
CA ASN A 598 -16.78 -56.02 -0.29
C ASN A 598 -16.87 -54.76 -1.19
N GLY A 599 -17.24 -53.65 -0.59
CA GLY A 599 -17.13 -52.33 -1.22
C GLY A 599 -15.72 -51.79 -1.12
N LEU A 600 -15.30 -50.97 -2.07
CA LEU A 600 -13.99 -50.32 -2.08
C LEU A 600 -14.18 -48.82 -1.86
N ALA A 601 -13.50 -48.26 -0.89
CA ALA A 601 -13.44 -46.81 -0.63
C ALA A 601 -12.01 -46.32 -0.77
N VAL A 602 -11.82 -45.12 -1.30
CA VAL A 602 -10.53 -44.43 -1.35
C VAL A 602 -10.53 -43.40 -0.23
N LEU A 603 -9.48 -43.43 0.59
CA LEU A 603 -9.19 -42.45 1.63
C LEU A 603 -8.02 -41.58 1.17
N ASP A 604 -8.19 -40.24 1.22
CA ASP A 604 -7.14 -39.27 1.05
C ASP A 604 -6.84 -38.64 2.41
N VAL A 605 -5.58 -38.76 2.83
CA VAL A 605 -5.10 -38.29 4.14
C VAL A 605 -4.11 -37.11 4.00
N GLY A 606 -4.28 -36.30 2.96
CA GLY A 606 -3.44 -35.14 2.73
C GLY A 606 -2.13 -35.50 2.00
N GLY A 607 -2.21 -35.67 0.68
CA GLY A 607 -1.07 -36.00 -0.18
C GLY A 607 -0.76 -37.48 -0.30
N TYR A 608 -1.51 -38.35 0.39
CA TYR A 608 -1.46 -39.81 0.27
C TYR A 608 -2.85 -40.39 0.20
N ALA A 609 -3.16 -41.07 -0.88
CA ALA A 609 -4.44 -41.74 -1.08
C ALA A 609 -4.25 -43.26 -1.18
N PHE A 610 -5.08 -44.01 -0.47
CA PHE A 610 -5.08 -45.48 -0.51
C PHE A 610 -6.46 -46.08 -0.49
N GLY A 611 -6.58 -47.31 -1.00
CA GLY A 611 -7.82 -48.08 -1.05
C GLY A 611 -8.08 -48.81 0.25
N ARG A 612 -9.32 -48.78 0.72
CA ARG A 612 -9.81 -49.53 1.87
C ARG A 612 -10.99 -50.40 1.51
N PRO A 613 -10.96 -51.70 1.79
CA PRO A 613 -12.17 -52.54 1.69
C PRO A 613 -13.14 -52.24 2.83
N SER A 614 -14.42 -52.30 2.56
CA SER A 614 -15.49 -52.18 3.55
C SER A 614 -16.58 -53.21 3.22
N ARG A 615 -17.08 -53.89 4.21
CA ARG A 615 -18.19 -54.83 3.99
C ARG A 615 -19.50 -54.06 3.89
N ILE A 616 -20.22 -54.25 2.78
CA ILE A 616 -21.59 -53.77 2.56
C ILE A 616 -22.53 -54.95 2.81
N THR A 617 -23.51 -54.76 3.66
CA THR A 617 -24.51 -55.79 3.98
C THR A 617 -25.91 -55.28 3.62
N ALA A 618 -26.67 -56.10 2.93
CA ALA A 618 -28.06 -55.88 2.65
C ALA A 618 -28.90 -57.00 3.22
N THR A 619 -29.90 -56.69 3.99
CA THR A 619 -30.83 -57.67 4.60
C THR A 619 -32.25 -57.38 4.13
N VAL A 620 -33.05 -58.47 4.00
CA VAL A 620 -34.46 -58.37 3.64
C VAL A 620 -35.29 -58.72 4.85
N ALA A 621 -36.27 -57.89 5.16
CA ALA A 621 -37.21 -58.12 6.27
C ALA A 621 -38.64 -57.76 5.81
N LEU A 622 -39.62 -58.34 6.46
CA LEU A 622 -41.04 -57.95 6.23
C LEU A 622 -41.26 -56.54 6.77
N GLY A 623 -41.83 -55.69 5.96
CA GLY A 623 -42.11 -54.27 6.35
C GLY A 623 -42.64 -53.44 5.21
N GLN A 624 -43.12 -52.23 5.51
CA GLN A 624 -43.68 -51.28 4.52
C GLN A 624 -42.70 -50.19 4.08
N ALA A 625 -41.54 -50.09 4.71
CA ALA A 625 -40.63 -48.97 4.53
C ALA A 625 -39.81 -48.98 3.21
N GLY A 626 -39.91 -50.02 2.38
CA GLY A 626 -39.16 -50.14 1.15
C GLY A 626 -37.63 -50.28 1.42
N LEU A 627 -36.81 -49.63 0.61
CA LEU A 627 -35.35 -49.65 0.78
C LEU A 627 -34.91 -48.59 1.79
N ILE A 628 -34.34 -49.03 2.91
CA ILE A 628 -33.76 -48.16 3.98
C ILE A 628 -32.25 -48.10 3.77
N ASN A 629 -31.71 -46.90 3.66
CA ASN A 629 -30.31 -46.65 3.64
C ASN A 629 -29.87 -46.15 5.04
N ILE A 630 -29.28 -47.03 5.87
CA ILE A 630 -28.89 -46.73 7.23
C ILE A 630 -27.84 -45.64 7.32
N GLU A 631 -26.88 -45.63 6.38
CA GLU A 631 -25.82 -44.63 6.33
C GLU A 631 -26.38 -43.22 6.12
N ARG A 632 -27.41 -43.10 5.29
CA ARG A 632 -28.11 -41.83 5.05
C ARG A 632 -28.91 -41.39 6.27
N GLU A 633 -29.66 -42.29 6.89
CA GLU A 633 -30.46 -41.97 8.07
C GLU A 633 -29.57 -41.57 9.25
N ALA A 634 -28.41 -42.23 9.38
CA ALA A 634 -27.39 -41.88 10.39
C ALA A 634 -26.53 -40.66 10.04
N ARG A 635 -26.72 -40.04 8.85
CA ARG A 635 -25.91 -38.91 8.31
C ARG A 635 -24.42 -39.22 8.19
N LEU A 636 -24.09 -40.47 7.91
CA LEU A 636 -22.70 -40.93 7.73
C LEU A 636 -22.31 -41.07 6.26
N SER A 637 -23.27 -40.91 5.34
CA SER A 637 -23.06 -41.05 3.89
C SER A 637 -22.75 -39.70 3.24
N GLY A 638 -21.93 -39.73 2.19
CA GLY A 638 -21.73 -38.60 1.28
C GLY A 638 -22.72 -38.57 0.12
N SER A 639 -22.85 -37.43 -0.57
CA SER A 639 -23.76 -37.18 -1.66
C SER A 639 -23.65 -38.21 -2.81
N THR A 640 -22.44 -38.71 -3.09
CA THR A 640 -22.19 -39.73 -4.14
C THR A 640 -22.76 -41.09 -3.76
N HIS A 641 -22.62 -41.49 -2.49
CA HIS A 641 -23.20 -42.71 -1.96
C HIS A 641 -24.73 -42.64 -1.99
N ASP A 642 -25.33 -41.52 -1.52
CA ASP A 642 -26.77 -41.32 -1.52
C ASP A 642 -27.36 -41.37 -2.92
N LYS A 643 -26.68 -40.76 -3.91
CA LYS A 643 -27.04 -40.84 -5.32
C LYS A 643 -27.00 -42.30 -5.84
N GLY A 644 -25.95 -43.03 -5.47
CA GLY A 644 -25.80 -44.43 -5.84
C GLY A 644 -26.94 -45.32 -5.32
N VAL A 645 -27.26 -45.15 -4.02
CA VAL A 645 -28.39 -45.88 -3.39
C VAL A 645 -29.74 -45.48 -3.97
N ALA A 646 -29.95 -44.20 -4.30
CA ALA A 646 -31.18 -43.74 -4.99
C ALA A 646 -31.33 -44.35 -6.40
N ILE A 647 -30.24 -44.43 -7.15
CA ILE A 647 -30.23 -45.09 -8.49
C ILE A 647 -30.53 -46.56 -8.33
N LEU A 648 -29.89 -47.26 -7.39
CA LEU A 648 -30.15 -48.68 -7.10
C LEU A 648 -31.59 -48.91 -6.68
N SER A 649 -32.16 -48.06 -5.84
CA SER A 649 -33.56 -48.10 -5.43
C SER A 649 -34.50 -47.95 -6.62
N GLY A 650 -34.22 -47.01 -7.52
CA GLY A 650 -34.99 -46.83 -8.76
C GLY A 650 -34.92 -48.06 -9.69
N PHE A 651 -33.71 -48.60 -9.86
CA PHE A 651 -33.50 -49.81 -10.64
C PHE A 651 -34.27 -51.02 -10.10
N LEU A 652 -34.19 -51.27 -8.78
CA LEU A 652 -34.89 -52.38 -8.14
C LEU A 652 -36.41 -52.24 -8.26
N ARG A 653 -36.96 -51.03 -8.07
CA ARG A 653 -38.39 -50.75 -8.24
C ARG A 653 -38.86 -50.97 -9.69
N ASN A 654 -38.07 -50.55 -10.66
CA ASN A 654 -38.42 -50.71 -12.07
C ASN A 654 -38.38 -52.19 -12.53
N ARG A 655 -37.52 -53.00 -11.89
CA ARG A 655 -37.33 -54.40 -12.33
C ARG A 655 -38.12 -55.40 -11.50
N PHE A 656 -38.39 -55.12 -10.26
CA PHE A 656 -39.01 -56.09 -9.31
C PHE A 656 -40.23 -55.48 -8.56
N GLY A 657 -40.60 -54.25 -8.79
CA GLY A 657 -41.75 -53.59 -8.21
C GLY A 657 -43.08 -53.87 -8.84
#